data_ea6d56a6cef9e129ee147f91bea6fc08
#
_entry.id   ea6d56a6cef9e129ee147f91bea6fc08
#
_cell.length_a   1.000
_cell.length_b   1.000
_cell.length_c   1.000
_cell.angle_alpha   90.00
_cell.angle_beta   90.00
_cell.angle_gamma   90.00
#
_symmetry.space_group_name_H-M   'P 1'
#
loop_
_entity.id
_entity.type
_entity.pdbx_description
1 polymer ?
#
loop_
_entity_poly.entity_id
_entity_poly.type
_entity_poly.pdbx_seq_one_letter_code
_entity_poly.pdbx_strand_id
1 'polypeptide(L)'
;MLAQSYSRRVIGTTPLTGRDSELGIIRRALSGAGNYSGVVVAGAAGVGKTWLAREVLRRAEASGERTTWIVGTESAHALPLGAFIGSLGEAMSDPLTNVRRVINSFVAQQRRGRVVVGVDDAHLLDGLSALVVHELAQSGGARLVVTMRTGSEEPDAVTALWKDGLLARLDLEPLSAAATREVIESTLGGPADARSAARFRKLTGGNALFLRQLLADQVAGGRMRKLAGVWMWDGDVAVSASLSDTVGRQMGRLGPRMAMVVDTLSQCEPLAVDVLCDLVRRRDLAAAERMGLVSVERTGGGLMVRLAHPLFGELRRAGAGEMYLSAIRGRLATRLAKDGDADMQATVRRALLTLESDLDPDPELYLESARHAMTLLDLDLADQFATAATQAGAPGAAGVRAMNLVLLGRGEPAEAALRDMADGDLPDGHHWATVRAHNLIWNLSKPQDAAVILEGLAAGPETPAQVAERLAVQACLDAVSARCELAAEKARAALDFPALPGFHAMTASHALIMAMGALGQVDELAGAAEQALRRATTSFQASHMRFWFGAVYGRACRLTGRIDEFVSTAKQLADSARDIPGLAYANLALLLGNAELVRGAVAEAARLVHEAVAGAEIHAIRTGLRPASYFALAEAHAKLGQPTEANDAVAAARSCVPPDFLFMHTALSLATGWAMAASGRLGEAVASVQQEARVARDRGQPTHELACIQAAAQWGDASQAARARELAEALSLPLADAVALHAEALLAGDGEGLLAAAAAYRTIGDRAAAADAAAQASVAFDESQQHRRGLYAAALARELADECGGLRTPALRTPTGLKLSGRQRHVVELVVAGLSNREIADKLVMSVRTVEGHVYRACQRVGAQSREELASIIRSGPGGGSS
;
A
#
# COMPACT_ATOMS: atom_id res chain seq x y z
N MET A 1 -2.61 27.07 -13.14
CA MET A 1 -2.82 26.56 -14.53
C MET A 1 -2.82 25.04 -14.62
N LEU A 2 -1.97 24.28 -13.95
CA LEU A 2 -2.02 22.81 -13.96
C LEU A 2 -3.31 22.23 -13.33
N ALA A 3 -3.79 22.78 -12.22
CA ALA A 3 -5.02 22.33 -11.55
C ALA A 3 -6.30 22.49 -12.40
N GLN A 4 -6.40 23.56 -13.19
CA GLN A 4 -7.57 23.79 -14.07
C GLN A 4 -7.56 22.89 -15.33
N SER A 5 -6.39 22.49 -15.81
CA SER A 5 -6.28 21.55 -16.94
C SER A 5 -6.59 20.12 -16.51
N TYR A 6 -6.27 19.74 -15.26
CA TYR A 6 -6.60 18.44 -14.68
C TYR A 6 -8.11 18.27 -14.43
N SER A 7 -8.79 19.30 -13.90
CA SER A 7 -10.22 19.22 -13.60
C SER A 7 -11.08 18.98 -14.86
N ARG A 8 -10.67 19.50 -16.03
CA ARG A 8 -11.35 19.23 -17.31
C ARG A 8 -11.04 17.84 -17.89
N ARG A 9 -9.85 17.26 -17.63
CA ARG A 9 -9.51 15.87 -18.04
C ARG A 9 -10.19 14.79 -17.20
N VAL A 10 -10.41 15.04 -15.91
CA VAL A 10 -11.01 14.10 -14.97
C VAL A 10 -12.47 13.76 -15.31
N ILE A 11 -13.17 14.64 -15.99
CA ILE A 11 -14.61 14.47 -16.28
C ILE A 11 -14.89 13.73 -17.61
N GLY A 12 -13.93 13.57 -18.51
CA GLY A 12 -14.21 13.23 -19.91
C GLY A 12 -13.80 11.86 -20.44
N THR A 13 -12.71 11.23 -19.99
CA THR A 13 -12.11 10.08 -20.71
C THR A 13 -11.33 9.09 -19.85
N THR A 14 -11.71 8.88 -18.59
CA THR A 14 -11.00 7.86 -17.78
C THR A 14 -11.45 6.46 -18.22
N PRO A 15 -10.52 5.53 -18.59
CA PRO A 15 -10.88 4.16 -18.90
C PRO A 15 -11.54 3.48 -17.68
N LEU A 16 -12.41 2.49 -17.96
CA LEU A 16 -13.03 1.69 -16.89
C LEU A 16 -11.94 0.86 -16.20
N THR A 17 -11.65 1.18 -14.96
CA THR A 17 -10.69 0.46 -14.11
C THR A 17 -11.39 -0.15 -12.90
N GLY A 18 -10.85 -1.25 -12.37
CA GLY A 18 -11.38 -1.91 -11.18
C GLY A 18 -12.67 -2.72 -11.39
N ARG A 19 -12.98 -3.12 -12.66
CA ARG A 19 -14.16 -3.91 -13.04
C ARG A 19 -13.85 -5.01 -14.06
N ASP A 20 -12.62 -5.51 -14.09
CA ASP A 20 -12.20 -6.50 -15.09
C ASP A 20 -12.90 -7.84 -14.92
N SER A 21 -13.20 -8.26 -13.68
CA SER A 21 -13.98 -9.47 -13.39
C SER A 21 -15.38 -9.38 -13.96
N GLU A 22 -16.07 -8.27 -13.75
CA GLU A 22 -17.43 -8.01 -14.24
C GLU A 22 -17.46 -7.91 -15.77
N LEU A 23 -16.49 -7.23 -16.37
CA LEU A 23 -16.30 -7.21 -17.82
C LEU A 23 -16.08 -8.61 -18.39
N GLY A 24 -15.33 -9.47 -17.69
CA GLY A 24 -15.14 -10.88 -18.05
C GLY A 24 -16.43 -11.67 -18.02
N ILE A 25 -17.29 -11.48 -17.02
CA ILE A 25 -18.61 -12.11 -16.90
C ILE A 25 -19.52 -11.65 -18.06
N ILE A 26 -19.61 -10.34 -18.30
CA ILE A 26 -20.45 -9.78 -19.36
C ILE A 26 -20.00 -10.27 -20.72
N ARG A 27 -18.70 -10.31 -20.99
CA ARG A 27 -18.15 -10.82 -22.26
C ARG A 27 -18.53 -12.28 -22.48
N ARG A 28 -18.49 -13.15 -21.46
CA ARG A 28 -18.94 -14.55 -21.55
C ARG A 28 -20.44 -14.64 -21.86
N ALA A 29 -21.28 -13.86 -21.17
CA ALA A 29 -22.71 -13.82 -21.44
C ALA A 29 -23.04 -13.37 -22.86
N LEU A 30 -22.36 -12.34 -23.37
CA LEU A 30 -22.54 -11.85 -24.74
C LEU A 30 -22.01 -12.83 -25.80
N SER A 31 -21.02 -13.64 -25.53
CA SER A 31 -20.49 -14.65 -26.48
C SER A 31 -21.45 -15.82 -26.70
N GLY A 32 -22.53 -15.95 -25.92
CA GLY A 32 -23.50 -17.03 -25.98
C GLY A 32 -23.10 -18.27 -25.18
N ALA A 33 -22.04 -18.18 -24.37
CA ALA A 33 -21.70 -19.23 -23.41
C ALA A 33 -22.80 -19.31 -22.34
N GLY A 34 -23.48 -20.44 -22.19
CA GLY A 34 -24.56 -20.66 -21.23
C GLY A 34 -25.98 -20.34 -21.73
N ASN A 35 -26.22 -20.27 -23.03
CA ASN A 35 -27.53 -20.01 -23.68
C ASN A 35 -28.17 -18.63 -23.37
N TYR A 36 -27.42 -17.67 -22.82
CA TYR A 36 -27.93 -16.33 -22.55
C TYR A 36 -27.89 -15.44 -23.80
N SER A 37 -28.93 -14.62 -24.00
CA SER A 37 -28.96 -13.55 -25.02
C SER A 37 -28.27 -12.25 -24.57
N GLY A 38 -27.70 -12.20 -23.33
CA GLY A 38 -27.04 -11.04 -22.81
C GLY A 38 -26.97 -11.04 -21.27
N VAL A 39 -26.93 -9.83 -20.68
CA VAL A 39 -26.78 -9.65 -19.24
C VAL A 39 -27.68 -8.54 -18.72
N VAL A 40 -28.21 -8.74 -17.51
CA VAL A 40 -28.82 -7.67 -16.67
C VAL A 40 -27.82 -7.27 -15.60
N VAL A 41 -27.42 -6.01 -15.57
CA VAL A 41 -26.55 -5.41 -14.55
C VAL A 41 -27.43 -4.67 -13.53
N ALA A 42 -27.66 -5.27 -12.38
CA ALA A 42 -28.43 -4.72 -11.28
C ALA A 42 -27.51 -4.11 -10.22
N GLY A 43 -27.96 -3.10 -9.49
CA GLY A 43 -27.19 -2.51 -8.38
C GLY A 43 -27.69 -1.16 -7.92
N ALA A 44 -27.14 -0.66 -6.80
CA ALA A 44 -27.53 0.62 -6.21
C ALA A 44 -27.25 1.82 -7.14
N ALA A 45 -27.84 2.99 -6.82
CA ALA A 45 -27.55 4.22 -7.56
C ALA A 45 -26.06 4.62 -7.44
N GLY A 46 -25.44 5.03 -8.55
CA GLY A 46 -24.05 5.54 -8.55
C GLY A 46 -22.95 4.51 -8.51
N VAL A 47 -23.24 3.18 -8.44
CA VAL A 47 -22.19 2.12 -8.40
C VAL A 47 -21.46 1.92 -9.72
N GLY A 48 -21.93 2.53 -10.83
CA GLY A 48 -21.26 2.53 -12.12
C GLY A 48 -21.87 1.63 -13.19
N LYS A 49 -23.15 1.21 -13.05
CA LYS A 49 -23.86 0.35 -14.02
C LYS A 49 -23.83 0.89 -15.47
N THR A 50 -24.29 2.13 -15.63
CA THR A 50 -24.35 2.82 -16.92
C THR A 50 -22.96 2.92 -17.57
N TRP A 51 -21.94 3.19 -16.75
CA TRP A 51 -20.58 3.31 -17.24
C TRP A 51 -20.01 1.96 -17.70
N LEU A 52 -20.24 0.90 -16.93
CA LEU A 52 -19.88 -0.48 -17.28
C LEU A 52 -20.56 -0.91 -18.60
N ALA A 53 -21.88 -0.66 -18.72
CA ALA A 53 -22.63 -0.99 -19.93
C ALA A 53 -22.11 -0.23 -21.16
N ARG A 54 -21.84 1.08 -21.04
CA ARG A 54 -21.26 1.89 -22.13
C ARG A 54 -19.88 1.41 -22.54
N GLU A 55 -19.02 1.01 -21.60
CA GLU A 55 -17.70 0.48 -21.93
C GLU A 55 -17.80 -0.85 -22.68
N VAL A 56 -18.77 -1.71 -22.33
CA VAL A 56 -19.05 -2.94 -23.07
C VAL A 56 -19.44 -2.64 -24.53
N LEU A 57 -20.34 -1.69 -24.74
CA LEU A 57 -20.74 -1.29 -26.09
C LEU A 57 -19.57 -0.69 -26.88
N ARG A 58 -18.79 0.18 -26.26
CA ARG A 58 -17.58 0.76 -26.89
C ARG A 58 -16.59 -0.34 -27.35
N ARG A 59 -16.39 -1.39 -26.53
CA ARG A 59 -15.55 -2.53 -26.90
C ARG A 59 -16.16 -3.36 -28.03
N ALA A 60 -17.47 -3.57 -28.02
CA ALA A 60 -18.19 -4.25 -29.10
C ALA A 60 -18.05 -3.47 -30.43
N GLU A 61 -18.23 -2.16 -30.39
CA GLU A 61 -18.04 -1.27 -31.56
C GLU A 61 -16.61 -1.32 -32.10
N ALA A 62 -15.60 -1.28 -31.21
CA ALA A 62 -14.20 -1.42 -31.59
C ALA A 62 -13.87 -2.79 -32.21
N SER A 63 -14.67 -3.81 -31.92
CA SER A 63 -14.60 -5.16 -32.53
C SER A 63 -15.41 -5.30 -33.82
N GLY A 64 -16.00 -4.19 -34.31
CA GLY A 64 -16.78 -4.15 -35.57
C GLY A 64 -18.24 -4.58 -35.41
N GLU A 65 -18.76 -4.76 -34.19
CA GLU A 65 -20.17 -5.05 -33.95
C GLU A 65 -21.00 -3.75 -34.02
N ARG A 66 -22.27 -3.86 -34.36
CA ARG A 66 -23.18 -2.71 -34.34
C ARG A 66 -23.73 -2.50 -32.94
N THR A 67 -23.73 -1.26 -32.48
CA THR A 67 -24.21 -0.90 -31.13
C THR A 67 -25.41 0.03 -31.22
N THR A 68 -26.33 -0.09 -30.28
CA THR A 68 -27.48 0.84 -30.09
C THR A 68 -27.63 1.10 -28.59
N TRP A 69 -27.87 2.36 -28.22
CA TRP A 69 -28.08 2.77 -26.83
C TRP A 69 -29.49 3.31 -26.62
N ILE A 70 -30.23 2.72 -25.70
CA ILE A 70 -31.61 3.04 -25.33
C ILE A 70 -31.61 3.44 -23.85
N VAL A 71 -32.41 4.44 -23.49
CA VAL A 71 -32.47 4.96 -22.10
C VAL A 71 -33.92 5.01 -21.64
N GLY A 72 -34.22 4.36 -20.54
CA GLY A 72 -35.46 4.55 -19.80
C GLY A 72 -35.42 5.87 -19.05
N THR A 73 -36.49 6.67 -19.15
CA THR A 73 -36.60 7.93 -18.40
C THR A 73 -38.03 8.10 -17.85
N GLU A 74 -38.20 8.77 -16.73
CA GLU A 74 -39.51 9.04 -16.16
C GLU A 74 -40.47 9.77 -17.16
N SER A 75 -39.91 10.66 -17.96
CA SER A 75 -40.70 11.38 -19.00
C SER A 75 -41.11 10.48 -20.15
N ALA A 76 -40.29 9.51 -20.54
CA ALA A 76 -40.61 8.53 -21.60
C ALA A 76 -41.54 7.39 -21.09
N HIS A 77 -41.54 7.12 -19.80
CA HIS A 77 -42.38 6.08 -19.18
C HIS A 77 -43.89 6.30 -19.39
N ALA A 78 -44.30 7.56 -19.47
CA ALA A 78 -45.72 7.90 -19.73
C ALA A 78 -46.14 7.73 -21.21
N LEU A 79 -45.21 7.50 -22.12
CA LEU A 79 -45.46 7.43 -23.57
C LEU A 79 -45.31 5.98 -24.07
N PRO A 80 -46.28 5.43 -24.77
CA PRO A 80 -46.15 4.09 -25.40
C PRO A 80 -44.95 4.04 -26.34
N LEU A 81 -44.03 3.09 -26.14
CA LEU A 81 -42.75 2.95 -26.87
C LEU A 81 -41.82 4.18 -26.71
N GLY A 82 -41.93 4.90 -25.57
CA GLY A 82 -41.23 6.12 -25.31
C GLY A 82 -39.72 6.03 -25.48
N ALA A 83 -39.13 4.90 -25.06
CA ALA A 83 -37.70 4.64 -25.18
C ALA A 83 -37.23 4.39 -26.62
N PHE A 84 -38.12 4.07 -27.55
CA PHE A 84 -37.84 3.72 -28.93
C PHE A 84 -38.34 4.75 -29.96
N ILE A 85 -38.85 5.91 -29.54
CA ILE A 85 -39.39 6.95 -30.41
C ILE A 85 -38.44 7.31 -31.58
N GLY A 86 -37.15 7.38 -31.31
CA GLY A 86 -36.13 7.65 -32.33
C GLY A 86 -35.96 6.52 -33.39
N SER A 87 -36.48 5.34 -33.13
CA SER A 87 -36.38 4.17 -33.99
C SER A 87 -37.68 3.87 -34.78
N LEU A 88 -38.76 4.63 -34.52
CA LEU A 88 -40.08 4.34 -35.04
C LEU A 88 -40.33 4.92 -36.47
N GLY A 89 -39.61 5.97 -36.85
CA GLY A 89 -39.96 6.73 -38.08
C GLY A 89 -41.40 7.28 -38.00
N GLU A 90 -42.22 7.19 -39.04
CA GLU A 90 -43.65 7.54 -38.98
C GLU A 90 -44.40 6.48 -38.16
N ALA A 91 -44.94 6.88 -36.97
CA ALA A 91 -45.70 5.99 -36.08
C ALA A 91 -47.06 5.63 -36.70
N MET A 92 -47.40 4.32 -36.68
CA MET A 92 -48.73 3.84 -37.05
C MET A 92 -49.70 3.98 -35.87
N SER A 93 -51.02 4.03 -36.17
CA SER A 93 -52.04 4.16 -35.18
C SER A 93 -52.19 2.94 -34.24
N ASP A 94 -51.73 1.75 -34.66
CA ASP A 94 -51.77 0.54 -33.84
C ASP A 94 -50.43 0.33 -33.10
N PRO A 95 -50.41 0.32 -31.74
CA PRO A 95 -49.23 0.15 -30.92
C PRO A 95 -48.52 -1.17 -31.11
N LEU A 96 -49.22 -2.29 -31.33
CA LEU A 96 -48.62 -3.61 -31.52
C LEU A 96 -47.92 -3.73 -32.87
N THR A 97 -48.42 -3.07 -33.90
CA THR A 97 -47.74 -2.94 -35.20
C THR A 97 -46.42 -2.20 -35.08
N ASN A 98 -46.36 -1.15 -34.26
CA ASN A 98 -45.13 -0.41 -33.95
C ASN A 98 -44.12 -1.29 -33.17
N VAL A 99 -44.56 -2.11 -32.20
CA VAL A 99 -43.71 -3.08 -31.49
C VAL A 99 -43.06 -4.06 -32.50
N ARG A 100 -43.87 -4.67 -33.36
CA ARG A 100 -43.37 -5.61 -34.38
C ARG A 100 -42.39 -4.94 -35.34
N ARG A 101 -42.61 -3.68 -35.75
CA ARG A 101 -41.73 -2.93 -36.64
C ARG A 101 -40.35 -2.71 -35.96
N VAL A 102 -40.31 -2.28 -34.72
CA VAL A 102 -39.06 -2.10 -33.94
C VAL A 102 -38.29 -3.42 -33.86
N ILE A 103 -38.94 -4.52 -33.45
CA ILE A 103 -38.32 -5.84 -33.37
C ILE A 103 -37.74 -6.26 -34.72
N ASN A 104 -38.54 -6.17 -35.79
CA ASN A 104 -38.11 -6.53 -37.13
C ASN A 104 -36.90 -5.72 -37.62
N SER A 105 -36.78 -4.45 -37.21
CA SER A 105 -35.63 -3.60 -37.55
C SER A 105 -34.33 -4.13 -36.95
N PHE A 106 -34.34 -4.56 -35.70
CA PHE A 106 -33.18 -5.17 -35.03
C PHE A 106 -32.85 -6.54 -35.59
N VAL A 107 -33.84 -7.40 -35.83
CA VAL A 107 -33.66 -8.73 -36.50
C VAL A 107 -33.04 -8.56 -37.87
N ALA A 108 -33.50 -7.58 -38.67
CA ALA A 108 -32.91 -7.28 -39.98
C ALA A 108 -31.45 -6.78 -39.88
N GLN A 109 -31.12 -6.02 -38.86
CA GLN A 109 -29.74 -5.57 -38.57
C GLN A 109 -28.86 -6.77 -38.17
N GLN A 110 -29.37 -7.67 -37.30
CA GLN A 110 -28.66 -8.85 -36.84
C GLN A 110 -28.28 -9.80 -38.00
N ARG A 111 -29.11 -9.91 -39.03
CA ARG A 111 -28.79 -10.66 -40.24
C ARG A 111 -27.62 -10.09 -41.06
N ARG A 112 -27.27 -8.81 -40.85
CA ARG A 112 -26.18 -8.09 -41.53
C ARG A 112 -24.90 -8.01 -40.69
N GLY A 113 -24.93 -8.52 -39.48
CA GLY A 113 -23.82 -8.52 -38.51
C GLY A 113 -24.34 -8.50 -37.08
N ARG A 114 -23.47 -8.84 -36.14
CA ARG A 114 -23.85 -8.93 -34.72
C ARG A 114 -24.27 -7.56 -34.18
N VAL A 115 -25.37 -7.51 -33.43
CA VAL A 115 -25.95 -6.29 -32.86
C VAL A 115 -25.93 -6.41 -31.35
N VAL A 116 -25.36 -5.40 -30.66
CA VAL A 116 -25.38 -5.27 -29.20
C VAL A 116 -26.21 -4.06 -28.82
N VAL A 117 -27.26 -4.28 -28.03
CA VAL A 117 -28.15 -3.20 -27.55
C VAL A 117 -27.96 -2.99 -26.07
N GLY A 118 -27.55 -1.77 -25.69
CA GLY A 118 -27.55 -1.31 -24.31
C GLY A 118 -28.87 -0.67 -23.95
N VAL A 119 -29.48 -1.12 -22.85
CA VAL A 119 -30.71 -0.58 -22.31
C VAL A 119 -30.42 -0.05 -20.90
N ASP A 120 -30.39 1.27 -20.75
CA ASP A 120 -30.07 1.92 -19.48
C ASP A 120 -31.34 2.23 -18.69
N ASP A 121 -31.28 2.05 -17.38
CA ASP A 121 -32.38 2.28 -16.45
C ASP A 121 -33.70 1.60 -16.86
N ALA A 122 -33.63 0.30 -17.20
CA ALA A 122 -34.76 -0.49 -17.69
C ALA A 122 -35.98 -0.52 -16.75
N HIS A 123 -35.80 -0.23 -15.45
CA HIS A 123 -36.90 -0.07 -14.50
C HIS A 123 -37.81 1.13 -14.80
N LEU A 124 -37.35 2.09 -15.65
CA LEU A 124 -38.11 3.25 -16.11
C LEU A 124 -38.72 3.07 -17.50
N LEU A 125 -38.70 1.86 -18.07
CA LEU A 125 -39.33 1.60 -19.35
C LEU A 125 -40.86 1.54 -19.21
N ASP A 126 -41.58 2.06 -20.19
CA ASP A 126 -43.01 1.76 -20.37
C ASP A 126 -43.28 0.31 -20.73
N GLY A 127 -44.47 -0.20 -20.51
CA GLY A 127 -44.82 -1.60 -20.73
C GLY A 127 -44.55 -2.11 -22.16
N LEU A 128 -44.74 -1.29 -23.21
CA LEU A 128 -44.48 -1.68 -24.59
C LEU A 128 -42.98 -1.66 -24.92
N SER A 129 -42.24 -0.71 -24.39
CA SER A 129 -40.77 -0.69 -24.47
C SER A 129 -40.15 -1.89 -23.77
N ALA A 130 -40.64 -2.27 -22.58
CA ALA A 130 -40.21 -3.45 -21.85
C ALA A 130 -40.52 -4.74 -22.64
N LEU A 131 -41.68 -4.84 -23.27
CA LEU A 131 -42.05 -5.96 -24.16
C LEU A 131 -41.09 -6.08 -25.33
N VAL A 132 -40.69 -4.98 -26.01
CA VAL A 132 -39.70 -5.00 -27.10
C VAL A 132 -38.39 -5.59 -26.63
N VAL A 133 -37.89 -5.17 -25.47
CA VAL A 133 -36.63 -5.67 -24.91
C VAL A 133 -36.72 -7.17 -24.59
N HIS A 134 -37.85 -7.63 -24.03
CA HIS A 134 -38.10 -9.01 -23.73
C HIS A 134 -38.14 -9.88 -25.02
N GLU A 135 -38.86 -9.44 -26.03
CA GLU A 135 -38.96 -10.14 -27.30
C GLU A 135 -37.61 -10.21 -28.08
N LEU A 136 -36.80 -9.13 -28.00
CA LEU A 136 -35.45 -9.15 -28.55
C LEU A 136 -34.55 -10.18 -27.85
N ALA A 137 -34.69 -10.32 -26.51
CA ALA A 137 -33.99 -11.35 -25.75
C ALA A 137 -34.41 -12.75 -26.13
N GLN A 138 -35.73 -13.00 -26.25
CA GLN A 138 -36.30 -14.30 -26.54
C GLN A 138 -36.03 -14.74 -27.98
N SER A 139 -36.18 -13.86 -28.98
CA SER A 139 -35.93 -14.15 -30.38
C SER A 139 -34.45 -14.22 -30.76
N GLY A 140 -33.54 -13.84 -29.89
CA GLY A 140 -32.10 -13.66 -30.20
C GLY A 140 -31.84 -12.56 -31.25
N GLY A 141 -32.76 -11.61 -31.41
CA GLY A 141 -32.69 -10.53 -32.38
C GLY A 141 -31.60 -9.49 -32.11
N ALA A 142 -31.03 -9.50 -30.90
CA ALA A 142 -29.85 -8.73 -30.49
C ALA A 142 -29.21 -9.33 -29.27
N ARG A 143 -27.95 -9.00 -28.99
CA ARG A 143 -27.32 -9.21 -27.68
C ARG A 143 -27.60 -8.02 -26.77
N LEU A 144 -28.04 -8.27 -25.54
CA LEU A 144 -28.54 -7.23 -24.64
C LEU A 144 -27.61 -6.99 -23.46
N VAL A 145 -27.38 -5.70 -23.14
CA VAL A 145 -26.77 -5.25 -21.88
C VAL A 145 -27.76 -4.31 -21.21
N VAL A 146 -28.47 -4.81 -20.21
CA VAL A 146 -29.57 -4.10 -19.56
C VAL A 146 -29.10 -3.62 -18.20
N THR A 147 -29.26 -2.34 -17.85
CA THR A 147 -29.00 -1.86 -16.51
C THR A 147 -30.32 -1.60 -15.77
N MET A 148 -30.32 -1.87 -14.45
CA MET A 148 -31.48 -1.61 -13.61
C MET A 148 -31.06 -1.25 -12.19
N ARG A 149 -31.94 -0.52 -11.48
CA ARG A 149 -31.73 -0.15 -10.09
C ARG A 149 -32.35 -1.21 -9.17
N THR A 150 -31.60 -1.70 -8.18
CA THR A 150 -32.12 -2.60 -7.16
C THR A 150 -33.09 -1.86 -6.22
N GLY A 151 -34.22 -2.51 -5.87
CA GLY A 151 -35.22 -1.94 -4.95
C GLY A 151 -36.20 -0.94 -5.57
N SER A 152 -36.19 -0.78 -6.89
CA SER A 152 -37.21 -0.02 -7.64
C SER A 152 -38.34 -0.95 -8.09
N GLU A 153 -39.55 -0.42 -8.27
CA GLU A 153 -40.64 -1.13 -8.98
C GLU A 153 -40.24 -1.30 -10.45
N GLU A 154 -40.41 -2.48 -11.02
CA GLU A 154 -39.96 -2.84 -12.36
C GLU A 154 -41.12 -3.41 -13.17
N PRO A 155 -41.19 -3.17 -14.48
CA PRO A 155 -42.15 -3.86 -15.36
C PRO A 155 -41.93 -5.38 -15.32
N ASP A 156 -43.00 -6.17 -15.30
CA ASP A 156 -42.95 -7.64 -15.29
C ASP A 156 -42.09 -8.22 -16.43
N ALA A 157 -42.14 -7.63 -17.60
CA ALA A 157 -41.35 -8.03 -18.76
C ALA A 157 -39.83 -7.82 -18.54
N VAL A 158 -39.43 -6.83 -17.78
CA VAL A 158 -38.02 -6.61 -17.38
C VAL A 158 -37.61 -7.67 -16.38
N THR A 159 -38.45 -7.94 -15.39
CA THR A 159 -38.21 -9.01 -14.39
C THR A 159 -38.09 -10.41 -15.03
N ALA A 160 -38.89 -10.74 -16.06
CA ALA A 160 -38.83 -11.97 -16.79
C ALA A 160 -37.49 -12.20 -17.49
N LEU A 161 -36.76 -11.17 -17.90
CA LEU A 161 -35.48 -11.29 -18.58
C LEU A 161 -34.50 -12.22 -17.87
N TRP A 162 -34.38 -12.14 -16.56
CA TRP A 162 -33.48 -13.01 -15.79
C TRP A 162 -34.18 -14.17 -15.10
N LYS A 163 -35.46 -14.04 -14.72
CA LYS A 163 -36.23 -15.14 -14.11
C LYS A 163 -36.45 -16.28 -15.08
N ASP A 164 -36.71 -15.98 -16.34
CA ASP A 164 -36.89 -16.96 -17.40
C ASP A 164 -35.60 -17.45 -18.06
N GLY A 165 -34.45 -16.97 -17.51
CA GLY A 165 -33.12 -17.39 -17.98
C GLY A 165 -32.71 -16.85 -19.35
N LEU A 166 -33.38 -15.80 -19.86
CA LEU A 166 -33.04 -15.17 -21.13
C LEU A 166 -31.72 -14.38 -21.05
N LEU A 167 -31.50 -13.67 -19.95
CA LEU A 167 -30.29 -12.90 -19.66
C LEU A 167 -29.63 -13.40 -18.38
N ALA A 168 -28.30 -13.39 -18.32
CA ALA A 168 -27.55 -13.60 -17.10
C ALA A 168 -27.75 -12.39 -16.16
N ARG A 169 -27.85 -12.60 -14.85
CA ARG A 169 -27.91 -11.50 -13.88
C ARG A 169 -26.54 -11.27 -13.24
N LEU A 170 -26.10 -10.03 -13.23
CA LEU A 170 -24.90 -9.53 -12.54
C LEU A 170 -25.29 -8.45 -11.54
N ASP A 171 -25.21 -8.77 -10.25
CA ASP A 171 -25.40 -7.78 -9.21
C ASP A 171 -24.08 -7.04 -8.99
N LEU A 172 -24.08 -5.73 -9.30
CA LEU A 172 -22.89 -4.87 -9.25
C LEU A 172 -22.73 -4.27 -7.85
N GLU A 173 -21.73 -4.77 -7.14
CA GLU A 173 -21.39 -4.30 -5.80
C GLU A 173 -20.61 -2.97 -5.85
N PRO A 174 -20.57 -2.19 -4.73
CA PRO A 174 -19.67 -1.07 -4.59
C PRO A 174 -18.20 -1.47 -4.85
N LEU A 175 -17.37 -0.51 -5.26
CA LEU A 175 -15.95 -0.73 -5.50
C LEU A 175 -15.26 -1.29 -4.25
N SER A 176 -14.47 -2.34 -4.41
CA SER A 176 -13.59 -2.86 -3.35
C SER A 176 -12.50 -1.83 -3.00
N ALA A 177 -11.74 -2.07 -1.92
CA ALA A 177 -10.61 -1.22 -1.56
C ALA A 177 -9.55 -1.16 -2.67
N ALA A 178 -9.23 -2.31 -3.28
CA ALA A 178 -8.29 -2.40 -4.38
C ALA A 178 -8.79 -1.66 -5.62
N ALA A 179 -10.05 -1.88 -6.03
CA ALA A 179 -10.66 -1.20 -7.16
C ALA A 179 -10.79 0.32 -6.94
N THR A 180 -11.10 0.77 -5.70
CA THR A 180 -11.12 2.20 -5.34
C THR A 180 -9.75 2.84 -5.58
N ARG A 181 -8.69 2.20 -5.13
CA ARG A 181 -7.32 2.65 -5.31
C ARG A 181 -6.94 2.72 -6.79
N GLU A 182 -7.22 1.68 -7.55
CA GLU A 182 -6.95 1.61 -8.98
C GLU A 182 -7.66 2.75 -9.76
N VAL A 183 -8.91 3.06 -9.41
CA VAL A 183 -9.64 4.20 -9.99
C VAL A 183 -8.96 5.53 -9.65
N ILE A 184 -8.50 5.72 -8.41
CA ILE A 184 -7.78 6.93 -7.99
C ILE A 184 -6.47 7.06 -8.79
N GLU A 185 -5.65 6.00 -8.82
CA GLU A 185 -4.36 5.97 -9.49
C GLU A 185 -4.49 6.22 -11.01
N SER A 186 -5.45 5.58 -11.66
CA SER A 186 -5.71 5.78 -13.10
C SER A 186 -6.20 7.20 -13.40
N THR A 187 -6.98 7.79 -12.50
CA THR A 187 -7.50 9.16 -12.65
C THR A 187 -6.41 10.21 -12.47
N LEU A 188 -5.52 10.01 -11.49
CA LEU A 188 -4.45 10.94 -11.14
C LEU A 188 -3.17 10.72 -11.96
N GLY A 189 -3.07 9.62 -12.71
CA GLY A 189 -1.91 9.28 -13.53
C GLY A 189 -0.67 8.97 -12.68
N GLY A 190 -0.84 8.28 -11.55
CA GLY A 190 0.26 7.86 -10.68
C GLY A 190 -0.21 7.19 -9.39
N PRO A 191 0.71 6.56 -8.65
CA PRO A 191 0.37 5.82 -7.44
C PRO A 191 -0.24 6.73 -6.37
N ALA A 192 -1.21 6.19 -5.63
CA ALA A 192 -1.83 6.82 -4.47
C ALA A 192 -1.51 6.01 -3.21
N ASP A 193 -1.29 6.70 -2.07
CA ASP A 193 -1.04 6.04 -0.80
C ASP A 193 -2.27 5.26 -0.33
N ALA A 194 -2.04 4.16 0.39
CA ALA A 194 -3.11 3.28 0.83
C ALA A 194 -4.08 3.96 1.81
N ARG A 195 -3.58 4.89 2.63
CA ARG A 195 -4.40 5.66 3.58
C ARG A 195 -5.39 6.58 2.86
N SER A 196 -4.93 7.33 1.86
CA SER A 196 -5.81 8.18 1.03
C SER A 196 -6.89 7.34 0.33
N ALA A 197 -6.50 6.21 -0.26
CA ALA A 197 -7.44 5.30 -0.91
C ALA A 197 -8.47 4.73 0.08
N ALA A 198 -8.04 4.33 1.28
CA ALA A 198 -8.94 3.86 2.35
C ALA A 198 -9.90 4.96 2.81
N ARG A 199 -9.41 6.20 2.95
CA ARG A 199 -10.24 7.36 3.32
C ARG A 199 -11.31 7.65 2.25
N PHE A 200 -10.94 7.65 0.97
CA PHE A 200 -11.92 7.76 -0.12
C PHE A 200 -12.94 6.62 -0.08
N ARG A 201 -12.48 5.38 0.09
CA ARG A 201 -13.37 4.21 0.19
C ARG A 201 -14.35 4.32 1.35
N LYS A 202 -13.88 4.75 2.52
CA LYS A 202 -14.70 4.96 3.73
C LYS A 202 -15.77 6.03 3.49
N LEU A 203 -15.38 7.20 2.96
CA LEU A 203 -16.30 8.33 2.75
C LEU A 203 -17.32 8.06 1.65
N THR A 204 -16.95 7.38 0.58
CA THR A 204 -17.83 7.14 -0.56
C THR A 204 -18.60 5.83 -0.48
N GLY A 205 -18.30 4.97 0.52
CA GLY A 205 -18.86 3.62 0.59
C GLY A 205 -18.51 2.75 -0.62
N GLY A 206 -17.51 3.14 -1.45
CA GLY A 206 -17.18 2.51 -2.73
C GLY A 206 -18.14 2.87 -3.87
N ASN A 207 -18.97 3.88 -3.71
CA ASN A 207 -19.83 4.39 -4.77
C ASN A 207 -18.98 5.15 -5.80
N ALA A 208 -18.94 4.65 -7.03
CA ALA A 208 -18.07 5.17 -8.09
C ALA A 208 -18.37 6.64 -8.46
N LEU A 209 -19.64 7.07 -8.41
CA LEU A 209 -20.03 8.45 -8.69
C LEU A 209 -19.50 9.41 -7.62
N PHE A 210 -19.71 9.06 -6.35
CA PHE A 210 -19.22 9.86 -5.22
C PHE A 210 -17.68 9.89 -5.18
N LEU A 211 -17.02 8.76 -5.49
CA LEU A 211 -15.56 8.69 -5.55
C LEU A 211 -15.01 9.69 -6.58
N ARG A 212 -15.56 9.71 -7.78
CA ARG A 212 -15.10 10.63 -8.84
C ARG A 212 -15.31 12.10 -8.48
N GLN A 213 -16.49 12.43 -7.94
CA GLN A 213 -16.78 13.81 -7.54
C GLN A 213 -15.90 14.26 -6.38
N LEU A 214 -15.80 13.44 -5.33
CA LEU A 214 -14.98 13.76 -4.17
C LEU A 214 -13.49 13.89 -4.57
N LEU A 215 -12.97 12.99 -5.40
CA LEU A 215 -11.60 13.07 -5.90
C LEU A 215 -11.34 14.37 -6.68
N ALA A 216 -12.26 14.75 -7.57
CA ALA A 216 -12.18 16.01 -8.32
C ALA A 216 -12.16 17.23 -7.39
N ASP A 217 -12.98 17.21 -6.32
CA ASP A 217 -13.04 18.29 -5.33
C ASP A 217 -11.74 18.42 -4.53
N GLN A 218 -11.15 17.26 -4.08
CA GLN A 218 -9.89 17.29 -3.34
C GLN A 218 -8.73 17.78 -4.22
N VAL A 219 -8.71 17.40 -5.50
CA VAL A 219 -7.70 17.88 -6.47
C VAL A 219 -7.87 19.39 -6.74
N ALA A 220 -9.10 19.84 -6.98
CA ALA A 220 -9.39 21.24 -7.22
C ALA A 220 -9.11 22.14 -5.99
N GLY A 221 -9.36 21.61 -4.78
CA GLY A 221 -9.05 22.26 -3.50
C GLY A 221 -7.57 22.21 -3.10
N GLY A 222 -6.69 21.61 -3.91
CA GLY A 222 -5.25 21.48 -3.63
C GLY A 222 -4.93 20.56 -2.44
N ARG A 223 -5.87 19.71 -2.03
CA ARG A 223 -5.74 18.78 -0.91
C ARG A 223 -5.18 17.42 -1.32
N MET A 224 -5.28 17.07 -2.61
CA MET A 224 -4.50 15.98 -3.20
C MET A 224 -3.16 16.54 -3.65
N ARG A 225 -2.09 16.09 -3.01
CA ARG A 225 -0.71 16.55 -3.27
C ARG A 225 0.15 15.38 -3.74
N LYS A 226 1.01 15.61 -4.73
CA LYS A 226 1.97 14.60 -5.17
C LYS A 226 3.29 14.84 -4.45
N LEU A 227 3.65 13.93 -3.53
CA LEU A 227 4.88 13.97 -2.74
C LEU A 227 5.69 12.70 -3.01
N ALA A 228 6.97 12.84 -3.25
CA ALA A 228 7.85 11.72 -3.62
C ALA A 228 7.26 10.78 -4.71
N GLY A 229 6.51 11.34 -5.66
CA GLY A 229 5.87 10.56 -6.72
C GLY A 229 4.50 9.95 -6.38
N VAL A 230 4.07 9.96 -5.12
CA VAL A 230 2.81 9.38 -4.62
C VAL A 230 1.78 10.48 -4.37
N TRP A 231 0.53 10.24 -4.76
CA TRP A 231 -0.59 11.13 -4.44
C TRP A 231 -1.10 10.86 -3.03
N MET A 232 -1.13 11.90 -2.22
CA MET A 232 -1.58 11.87 -0.82
C MET A 232 -2.67 12.91 -0.57
N TRP A 233 -3.64 12.53 0.25
CA TRP A 233 -4.70 13.43 0.71
C TRP A 233 -4.33 14.05 2.04
N ASP A 234 -4.11 15.36 2.04
CA ASP A 234 -3.79 16.17 3.21
C ASP A 234 -4.92 17.14 3.53
N GLY A 235 -5.25 17.28 4.83
CA GLY A 235 -6.28 18.18 5.33
C GLY A 235 -7.71 17.62 5.31
N ASP A 236 -8.68 18.50 5.58
CA ASP A 236 -10.11 18.17 5.73
C ASP A 236 -10.78 17.91 4.39
N VAL A 237 -12.00 17.35 4.45
CA VAL A 237 -12.83 17.09 3.27
C VAL A 237 -13.32 18.39 2.65
N ALA A 238 -12.95 18.65 1.39
CA ALA A 238 -13.57 19.71 0.60
C ALA A 238 -14.84 19.16 -0.07
N VAL A 239 -15.95 19.85 0.10
CA VAL A 239 -17.22 19.49 -0.53
C VAL A 239 -17.63 20.62 -1.47
N SER A 240 -17.65 20.36 -2.78
CA SER A 240 -18.13 21.33 -3.77
C SER A 240 -19.66 21.45 -3.79
N ALA A 241 -20.15 22.51 -4.41
CA ALA A 241 -21.59 22.66 -4.65
C ALA A 241 -22.16 21.48 -5.45
N SER A 242 -21.41 20.96 -6.44
CA SER A 242 -21.83 19.82 -7.26
C SER A 242 -21.97 18.52 -6.45
N LEU A 243 -21.02 18.22 -5.56
CA LEU A 243 -21.12 17.08 -4.65
C LEU A 243 -22.25 17.28 -3.64
N SER A 244 -22.38 18.50 -3.09
CA SER A 244 -23.49 18.90 -2.22
C SER A 244 -24.85 18.67 -2.87
N ASP A 245 -25.04 19.09 -4.11
CA ASP A 245 -26.27 18.89 -4.86
C ASP A 245 -26.57 17.42 -5.13
N THR A 246 -25.54 16.62 -5.41
CA THR A 246 -25.72 15.19 -5.70
C THR A 246 -26.07 14.41 -4.43
N VAL A 247 -25.33 14.63 -3.35
CA VAL A 247 -25.58 13.99 -2.04
C VAL A 247 -26.88 14.54 -1.43
N GLY A 248 -27.12 15.85 -1.56
CA GLY A 248 -28.32 16.51 -1.08
C GLY A 248 -29.60 16.00 -1.76
N ARG A 249 -29.59 15.72 -3.06
CA ARG A 249 -30.73 15.07 -3.76
C ARG A 249 -31.02 13.68 -3.21
N GLN A 250 -30.01 12.91 -2.85
CA GLN A 250 -30.19 11.58 -2.26
C GLN A 250 -30.71 11.68 -0.81
N MET A 251 -30.25 12.66 -0.05
CA MET A 251 -30.70 12.93 1.33
C MET A 251 -32.11 13.55 1.39
N GLY A 252 -32.51 14.22 0.33
CA GLY A 252 -33.80 14.96 0.27
C GLY A 252 -33.80 16.26 1.09
N ARG A 253 -34.91 16.98 1.04
CA ARG A 253 -35.11 18.19 1.88
C ARG A 253 -35.37 17.77 3.32
N LEU A 254 -34.44 18.04 4.22
CA LEU A 254 -34.57 17.73 5.64
C LEU A 254 -35.32 18.86 6.35
N GLY A 255 -36.42 18.51 7.04
CA GLY A 255 -37.00 19.41 8.02
C GLY A 255 -36.10 19.53 9.27
N PRO A 256 -36.30 20.59 10.11
CA PRO A 256 -35.43 20.89 11.24
C PRO A 256 -35.18 19.72 12.21
N ARG A 257 -36.21 18.86 12.40
CA ARG A 257 -36.09 17.68 13.30
C ARG A 257 -35.25 16.58 12.72
N MET A 258 -35.34 16.30 11.42
CA MET A 258 -34.47 15.30 10.72
C MET A 258 -33.05 15.83 10.61
N ALA A 259 -32.90 17.13 10.33
CA ALA A 259 -31.60 17.78 10.34
C ALA A 259 -30.88 17.59 11.68
N MET A 260 -31.56 17.81 12.82
CA MET A 260 -30.97 17.59 14.16
C MET A 260 -30.48 16.15 14.38
N VAL A 261 -31.16 15.11 13.88
CA VAL A 261 -30.72 13.71 13.99
C VAL A 261 -29.44 13.53 13.22
N VAL A 262 -29.36 13.98 11.96
CA VAL A 262 -28.19 13.85 11.11
C VAL A 262 -27.02 14.70 11.62
N ASP A 263 -27.29 15.93 12.08
CA ASP A 263 -26.26 16.83 12.62
C ASP A 263 -25.65 16.29 13.90
N THR A 264 -26.44 15.70 14.80
CA THR A 264 -25.96 15.08 16.03
C THR A 264 -25.06 13.89 15.71
N LEU A 265 -25.48 13.00 14.81
CA LEU A 265 -24.66 11.87 14.37
C LEU A 265 -23.43 12.31 13.60
N SER A 266 -23.48 13.43 12.85
CA SER A 266 -22.32 13.95 12.13
C SER A 266 -21.18 14.38 13.07
N GLN A 267 -21.47 14.72 14.32
CA GLN A 267 -20.45 15.08 15.31
C GLN A 267 -19.85 13.85 15.99
N CYS A 268 -20.63 12.79 16.14
CA CYS A 268 -20.18 11.58 16.86
C CYS A 268 -20.99 10.37 16.37
N GLU A 269 -20.35 9.45 15.64
CA GLU A 269 -20.93 8.17 15.26
C GLU A 269 -19.89 7.03 15.44
N PRO A 270 -20.34 5.81 15.80
CA PRO A 270 -21.72 5.43 16.15
C PRO A 270 -22.15 5.92 17.52
N LEU A 271 -23.46 6.15 17.70
CA LEU A 271 -24.05 6.45 19.00
C LEU A 271 -25.03 5.36 19.43
N ALA A 272 -25.11 5.06 20.72
CA ALA A 272 -26.17 4.22 21.26
C ALA A 272 -27.53 4.92 21.12
N VAL A 273 -28.60 4.13 20.87
CA VAL A 273 -29.96 4.67 20.67
C VAL A 273 -30.42 5.50 21.86
N ASP A 274 -30.13 5.07 23.09
CA ASP A 274 -30.47 5.77 24.33
C ASP A 274 -29.78 7.13 24.45
N VAL A 275 -28.43 7.16 24.16
CA VAL A 275 -27.63 8.38 24.14
C VAL A 275 -28.20 9.39 23.13
N LEU A 276 -28.50 8.91 21.92
CA LEU A 276 -29.06 9.77 20.87
C LEU A 276 -30.48 10.27 21.24
N CYS A 277 -31.32 9.42 21.86
CA CYS A 277 -32.69 9.76 22.24
C CYS A 277 -32.77 10.76 23.40
N ASP A 278 -31.71 10.99 24.16
CA ASP A 278 -31.60 12.08 25.12
C ASP A 278 -31.46 13.47 24.47
N LEU A 279 -30.96 13.50 23.21
CA LEU A 279 -30.76 14.72 22.43
C LEU A 279 -31.87 14.95 21.37
N VAL A 280 -32.40 13.84 20.80
CA VAL A 280 -33.46 13.88 19.77
C VAL A 280 -34.62 12.97 20.16
N ARG A 281 -35.80 13.22 19.61
CA ARG A 281 -36.99 12.40 19.93
C ARG A 281 -36.92 11.05 19.23
N ARG A 282 -37.24 9.96 19.93
CA ARG A 282 -37.24 8.59 19.40
C ARG A 282 -38.09 8.43 18.12
N ARG A 283 -39.22 9.14 18.01
CA ARG A 283 -40.05 9.16 16.79
C ARG A 283 -39.32 9.76 15.57
N ASP A 284 -38.46 10.76 15.81
CA ASP A 284 -37.72 11.45 14.75
C ASP A 284 -36.55 10.55 14.26
N LEU A 285 -35.93 9.80 15.18
CA LEU A 285 -34.96 8.75 14.84
C LEU A 285 -35.60 7.64 13.99
N ALA A 286 -36.78 7.11 14.41
CA ALA A 286 -37.49 6.10 13.64
C ALA A 286 -37.97 6.62 12.25
N ALA A 287 -38.23 7.90 12.11
CA ALA A 287 -38.52 8.51 10.82
C ALA A 287 -37.27 8.64 9.95
N ALA A 288 -36.13 9.01 10.53
CA ALA A 288 -34.84 9.09 9.82
C ALA A 288 -34.40 7.69 9.31
N GLU A 289 -34.62 6.62 10.07
CA GLU A 289 -34.36 5.26 9.66
C GLU A 289 -35.22 4.85 8.45
N ARG A 290 -36.54 5.08 8.50
CA ARG A 290 -37.45 4.80 7.36
C ARG A 290 -37.10 5.60 6.10
N MET A 291 -36.56 6.81 6.26
CA MET A 291 -36.08 7.63 5.14
C MET A 291 -34.70 7.20 4.62
N GLY A 292 -34.04 6.18 5.22
CA GLY A 292 -32.72 5.75 4.84
C GLY A 292 -31.60 6.76 5.12
N LEU A 293 -31.79 7.65 6.10
CA LEU A 293 -30.78 8.64 6.53
C LEU A 293 -29.83 8.05 7.55
N VAL A 294 -30.32 7.11 8.35
CA VAL A 294 -29.56 6.41 9.38
C VAL A 294 -29.77 4.90 9.28
N SER A 295 -28.83 4.12 9.77
CA SER A 295 -28.94 2.68 9.99
C SER A 295 -28.87 2.37 11.48
N VAL A 296 -29.66 1.40 11.93
CA VAL A 296 -29.65 0.91 13.32
C VAL A 296 -29.17 -0.51 13.31
N GLU A 297 -28.08 -0.80 14.02
CA GLU A 297 -27.46 -2.10 14.08
C GLU A 297 -27.46 -2.61 15.53
N ARG A 298 -27.69 -3.92 15.70
CA ARG A 298 -27.57 -4.58 17.01
C ARG A 298 -26.15 -5.10 17.20
N THR A 299 -25.48 -4.57 18.21
CA THR A 299 -24.15 -5.03 18.64
C THR A 299 -24.26 -5.69 20.02
N GLY A 300 -23.16 -6.28 20.51
CA GLY A 300 -23.13 -6.86 21.87
C GLY A 300 -23.42 -5.86 23.00
N GLY A 301 -23.25 -4.56 22.76
CA GLY A 301 -23.50 -3.45 23.69
C GLY A 301 -24.89 -2.79 23.53
N GLY A 302 -25.78 -3.30 22.66
CA GLY A 302 -27.11 -2.71 22.44
C GLY A 302 -27.38 -2.28 20.99
N LEU A 303 -28.36 -1.38 20.81
CA LEU A 303 -28.69 -0.80 19.51
C LEU A 303 -27.82 0.44 19.25
N MET A 304 -27.05 0.41 18.16
CA MET A 304 -26.19 1.52 17.72
C MET A 304 -26.72 2.15 16.46
N VAL A 305 -26.62 3.46 16.36
CA VAL A 305 -27.05 4.27 15.23
C VAL A 305 -25.85 4.84 14.51
N ARG A 306 -25.88 4.75 13.17
CA ARG A 306 -24.91 5.39 12.27
C ARG A 306 -25.64 6.17 11.18
N LEU A 307 -24.93 7.08 10.54
CA LEU A 307 -25.41 7.64 9.27
C LEU A 307 -25.43 6.54 8.20
N ALA A 308 -26.49 6.51 7.39
CA ALA A 308 -26.60 5.54 6.29
C ALA A 308 -25.52 5.75 5.24
N HIS A 309 -24.99 6.96 5.12
CA HIS A 309 -23.85 7.27 4.27
C HIS A 309 -22.95 8.33 4.91
N PRO A 310 -21.61 8.11 5.00
CA PRO A 310 -20.69 9.05 5.67
C PRO A 310 -20.72 10.47 5.09
N LEU A 311 -20.88 10.62 3.77
CA LEU A 311 -20.99 11.94 3.13
C LEU A 311 -22.19 12.78 3.60
N PHE A 312 -23.21 12.17 4.19
CA PHE A 312 -24.31 12.94 4.80
C PHE A 312 -23.79 13.78 5.96
N GLY A 313 -22.92 13.20 6.79
CA GLY A 313 -22.28 13.91 7.90
C GLY A 313 -21.35 15.03 7.41
N GLU A 314 -20.51 14.75 6.41
CA GLU A 314 -19.58 15.75 5.84
C GLU A 314 -20.34 16.96 5.26
N LEU A 315 -21.40 16.68 4.50
CA LEU A 315 -22.24 17.73 3.93
C LEU A 315 -22.90 18.60 5.00
N ARG A 316 -23.40 17.95 6.07
CA ARG A 316 -24.07 18.66 7.17
C ARG A 316 -23.08 19.50 7.97
N ARG A 317 -21.88 18.98 8.27
CA ARG A 317 -20.81 19.75 8.92
C ARG A 317 -20.41 20.99 8.10
N ALA A 318 -20.21 20.80 6.79
CA ALA A 318 -19.83 21.91 5.91
C ALA A 318 -20.91 22.99 5.76
N GLY A 319 -22.19 22.65 5.93
CA GLY A 319 -23.33 23.57 5.75
C GLY A 319 -23.92 24.15 7.03
N ALA A 320 -23.55 23.66 8.21
CA ALA A 320 -24.06 24.13 9.49
C ALA A 320 -23.17 25.22 10.09
N GLY A 321 -23.78 26.12 10.85
CA GLY A 321 -23.05 27.19 11.56
C GLY A 321 -22.25 26.65 12.74
N GLU A 322 -21.00 27.12 12.94
CA GLU A 322 -20.08 26.62 13.97
C GLU A 322 -20.67 26.76 15.40
N MET A 323 -21.34 27.89 15.75
CA MET A 323 -21.98 28.03 17.06
C MET A 323 -23.04 26.96 17.32
N TYR A 324 -23.78 26.54 16.27
CA TYR A 324 -24.79 25.49 16.38
C TYR A 324 -24.12 24.11 16.58
N LEU A 325 -23.09 23.82 15.85
CA LEU A 325 -22.33 22.55 16.00
C LEU A 325 -21.64 22.49 17.35
N SER A 326 -21.01 23.57 17.81
CA SER A 326 -20.37 23.70 19.12
C SER A 326 -21.36 23.38 20.26
N ALA A 327 -22.58 23.92 20.22
CA ALA A 327 -23.61 23.60 21.19
C ALA A 327 -24.10 22.13 21.14
N ILE A 328 -24.10 21.49 19.95
CA ILE A 328 -24.41 20.05 19.83
C ILE A 328 -23.28 19.23 20.47
N ARG A 329 -22.00 19.57 20.20
CA ARG A 329 -20.83 18.90 20.78
C ARG A 329 -20.86 19.00 22.30
N GLY A 330 -21.13 20.19 22.88
CA GLY A 330 -21.23 20.38 24.32
C GLY A 330 -22.32 19.53 24.97
N ARG A 331 -23.49 19.43 24.36
CA ARG A 331 -24.59 18.56 24.81
C ARG A 331 -24.22 17.08 24.75
N LEU A 332 -23.54 16.64 23.66
CA LEU A 332 -23.03 15.28 23.52
C LEU A 332 -21.98 14.96 24.59
N ALA A 333 -20.97 15.83 24.76
CA ALA A 333 -19.93 15.66 25.75
C ALA A 333 -20.48 15.53 27.17
N THR A 334 -21.46 16.42 27.54
CA THR A 334 -22.15 16.38 28.83
C THR A 334 -22.95 15.09 29.00
N ARG A 335 -23.59 14.59 27.93
CA ARG A 335 -24.33 13.33 27.99
C ARG A 335 -23.43 12.12 28.16
N LEU A 336 -22.33 12.05 27.38
CA LEU A 336 -21.36 10.96 27.46
C LEU A 336 -20.65 10.92 28.82
N ALA A 337 -20.39 12.07 29.46
CA ALA A 337 -19.81 12.13 30.80
C ALA A 337 -20.63 11.39 31.87
N LYS A 338 -21.97 11.25 31.69
CA LYS A 338 -22.83 10.53 32.63
C LYS A 338 -22.66 9.01 32.59
N ASP A 339 -22.28 8.47 31.44
CA ASP A 339 -22.06 7.03 31.27
C ASP A 339 -20.67 6.59 31.78
N GLY A 340 -19.79 7.57 32.04
CA GLY A 340 -18.39 7.33 32.36
C GLY A 340 -17.57 6.98 31.13
N ASP A 341 -16.24 7.02 31.26
CA ASP A 341 -15.33 6.68 30.18
C ASP A 341 -15.05 5.15 30.23
N ALA A 342 -15.79 4.41 29.40
CA ALA A 342 -15.73 2.94 29.36
C ALA A 342 -14.39 2.41 28.84
N ASP A 343 -13.73 3.17 27.95
CA ASP A 343 -12.44 2.83 27.37
C ASP A 343 -11.70 4.08 26.86
N MET A 344 -10.46 3.91 26.42
CA MET A 344 -9.62 4.99 25.88
C MET A 344 -10.26 5.74 24.72
N GLN A 345 -11.00 5.05 23.84
CA GLN A 345 -11.66 5.68 22.69
C GLN A 345 -12.83 6.56 23.13
N ALA A 346 -13.57 6.12 24.16
CA ALA A 346 -14.66 6.92 24.73
C ALA A 346 -14.14 8.21 25.37
N THR A 347 -13.06 8.14 26.15
CA THR A 347 -12.38 9.29 26.77
C THR A 347 -11.91 10.28 25.69
N VAL A 348 -11.19 9.82 24.67
CA VAL A 348 -10.68 10.64 23.56
C VAL A 348 -11.84 11.30 22.79
N ARG A 349 -12.90 10.55 22.52
CA ARG A 349 -14.09 11.05 21.83
C ARG A 349 -14.77 12.16 22.63
N ARG A 350 -14.95 11.96 23.94
CA ARG A 350 -15.53 13.00 24.84
C ARG A 350 -14.64 14.23 24.91
N ALA A 351 -13.33 14.06 25.01
CA ALA A 351 -12.38 15.15 25.03
C ALA A 351 -12.42 15.99 23.75
N LEU A 352 -12.51 15.33 22.57
CA LEU A 352 -12.59 16.03 21.29
C LEU A 352 -13.87 16.86 21.21
N LEU A 353 -15.02 16.28 21.62
CA LEU A 353 -16.28 17.01 21.70
C LEU A 353 -16.22 18.18 22.68
N THR A 354 -15.56 18.03 23.83
CA THR A 354 -15.38 19.11 24.82
C THR A 354 -14.49 20.22 24.26
N LEU A 355 -13.37 19.85 23.61
CA LEU A 355 -12.40 20.78 23.03
C LEU A 355 -13.03 21.71 21.97
N GLU A 356 -13.93 21.15 21.15
CA GLU A 356 -14.58 21.86 20.05
C GLU A 356 -15.99 22.40 20.44
N SER A 357 -16.33 22.43 21.73
CA SER A 357 -17.63 22.86 22.22
C SER A 357 -17.59 24.23 22.90
N ASP A 358 -18.74 24.64 23.40
CA ASP A 358 -18.94 25.85 24.23
C ASP A 358 -18.81 25.59 25.75
N LEU A 359 -18.30 24.41 26.13
CA LEU A 359 -18.04 24.05 27.54
C LEU A 359 -16.72 24.64 28.02
N ASP A 360 -16.63 24.83 29.34
CA ASP A 360 -15.36 25.20 29.98
C ASP A 360 -14.31 24.10 29.75
N PRO A 361 -13.02 24.48 29.57
CA PRO A 361 -11.93 23.52 29.42
C PRO A 361 -11.81 22.56 30.62
N ASP A 362 -11.64 21.26 30.35
CA ASP A 362 -11.40 20.23 31.35
C ASP A 362 -9.91 19.78 31.30
N PRO A 363 -9.05 20.34 32.19
CA PRO A 363 -7.61 20.09 32.11
C PRO A 363 -7.23 18.62 32.31
N GLU A 364 -7.93 17.90 33.21
CA GLU A 364 -7.63 16.49 33.51
C GLU A 364 -8.06 15.59 32.37
N LEU A 365 -9.25 15.82 31.83
CA LEU A 365 -9.73 15.10 30.65
C LEU A 365 -8.79 15.26 29.46
N TYR A 366 -8.30 16.47 29.18
CA TYR A 366 -7.38 16.72 28.09
C TYR A 366 -6.03 16.01 28.30
N LEU A 367 -5.50 16.04 29.53
CA LEU A 367 -4.24 15.37 29.84
C LEU A 367 -4.33 13.85 29.70
N GLU A 368 -5.43 13.25 30.21
CA GLU A 368 -5.67 11.82 30.08
C GLU A 368 -5.88 11.43 28.60
N SER A 369 -6.63 12.22 27.87
CA SER A 369 -6.87 12.00 26.45
C SER A 369 -5.62 12.16 25.59
N ALA A 370 -4.69 13.05 25.95
CA ALA A 370 -3.38 13.13 25.31
C ALA A 370 -2.61 11.81 25.45
N ARG A 371 -2.57 11.23 26.65
CA ARG A 371 -1.92 9.92 26.88
C ARG A 371 -2.60 8.79 26.12
N HIS A 372 -3.94 8.78 26.09
CA HIS A 372 -4.74 7.80 25.33
C HIS A 372 -4.50 7.94 23.82
N ALA A 373 -4.48 9.17 23.27
CA ALA A 373 -4.19 9.42 21.86
C ALA A 373 -2.78 8.93 21.47
N MET A 374 -1.76 9.12 22.35
CA MET A 374 -0.42 8.54 22.14
C MET A 374 -0.47 7.01 22.10
N THR A 375 -1.25 6.37 22.97
CA THR A 375 -1.43 4.91 22.98
C THR A 375 -2.13 4.42 21.73
N LEU A 376 -3.13 5.18 21.24
CA LEU A 376 -3.88 4.93 20.01
C LEU A 376 -3.10 5.35 18.75
N LEU A 377 -1.86 5.83 18.89
CA LEU A 377 -0.93 6.20 17.82
C LEU A 377 -1.32 7.47 17.04
N ASP A 378 -2.23 8.26 17.54
CA ASP A 378 -2.60 9.55 16.97
C ASP A 378 -1.85 10.69 17.68
N LEU A 379 -0.57 10.87 17.28
CA LEU A 379 0.32 11.85 17.92
C LEU A 379 -0.08 13.30 17.61
N ASP A 380 -0.71 13.57 16.46
CA ASP A 380 -1.19 14.91 16.13
C ASP A 380 -2.38 15.29 17.01
N LEU A 381 -3.32 14.37 17.25
CA LEU A 381 -4.41 14.56 18.21
C LEU A 381 -3.89 14.66 19.64
N ALA A 382 -2.87 13.88 20.00
CA ALA A 382 -2.19 13.96 21.29
C ALA A 382 -1.56 15.36 21.53
N ASP A 383 -0.95 15.98 20.49
CA ASP A 383 -0.39 17.34 20.57
C ASP A 383 -1.49 18.39 20.80
N GLN A 384 -2.65 18.23 20.16
CA GLN A 384 -3.81 19.11 20.38
C GLN A 384 -4.29 19.04 21.83
N PHE A 385 -4.50 17.83 22.36
CA PHE A 385 -4.93 17.66 23.75
C PHE A 385 -3.87 18.09 24.76
N ALA A 386 -2.61 17.75 24.54
CA ALA A 386 -1.52 18.17 25.45
C ALA A 386 -1.35 19.70 25.45
N THR A 387 -1.55 20.35 24.31
CA THR A 387 -1.55 21.82 24.21
C THR A 387 -2.72 22.41 24.97
N ALA A 388 -3.94 21.88 24.80
CA ALA A 388 -5.15 22.33 25.50
C ALA A 388 -5.00 22.11 27.03
N ALA A 389 -4.48 20.94 27.45
CA ALA A 389 -4.22 20.64 28.85
C ALA A 389 -3.20 21.61 29.48
N THR A 390 -2.14 21.97 28.73
CA THR A 390 -1.12 22.93 29.17
C THR A 390 -1.74 24.33 29.32
N GLN A 391 -2.55 24.78 28.36
CA GLN A 391 -3.23 26.07 28.41
C GLN A 391 -4.27 26.14 29.54
N ALA A 392 -4.90 25.02 29.86
CA ALA A 392 -5.83 24.90 30.98
C ALA A 392 -5.15 24.69 32.34
N GLY A 393 -3.82 24.59 32.38
CA GLY A 393 -3.03 24.52 33.62
C GLY A 393 -2.95 23.13 34.26
N ALA A 394 -3.16 22.03 33.48
CA ALA A 394 -3.07 20.67 34.01
C ALA A 394 -1.66 20.33 34.50
N PRO A 395 -1.45 19.84 35.75
CA PRO A 395 -0.14 19.43 36.23
C PRO A 395 0.45 18.29 35.38
N GLY A 396 1.70 18.39 34.93
CA GLY A 396 2.39 17.41 34.12
C GLY A 396 2.06 17.43 32.61
N ALA A 397 1.16 18.32 32.14
CA ALA A 397 0.82 18.45 30.75
C ALA A 397 2.00 18.86 29.86
N ALA A 398 2.87 19.73 30.36
CA ALA A 398 4.08 20.15 29.67
C ALA A 398 5.01 18.96 29.38
N GLY A 399 5.16 18.02 30.31
CA GLY A 399 5.95 16.80 30.12
C GLY A 399 5.36 15.87 29.08
N VAL A 400 4.06 15.65 29.12
CA VAL A 400 3.37 14.83 28.09
C VAL A 400 3.51 15.47 26.71
N ARG A 401 3.41 16.79 26.63
CA ARG A 401 3.59 17.53 25.36
C ARG A 401 5.04 17.44 24.86
N ALA A 402 6.02 17.64 25.74
CA ALA A 402 7.44 17.52 25.37
C ALA A 402 7.76 16.12 24.83
N MET A 403 7.30 15.06 25.51
CA MET A 403 7.44 13.66 25.05
C MET A 403 6.76 13.45 23.69
N ASN A 404 5.56 13.96 23.50
CA ASN A 404 4.84 13.83 22.23
C ASN A 404 5.58 14.55 21.08
N LEU A 405 6.17 15.73 21.31
CA LEU A 405 7.00 16.43 20.34
C LEU A 405 8.24 15.64 19.93
N VAL A 406 8.89 14.94 20.90
CA VAL A 406 10.00 14.02 20.61
C VAL A 406 9.54 12.88 19.69
N LEU A 407 8.41 12.25 19.99
CA LEU A 407 7.86 11.13 19.20
C LEU A 407 7.38 11.58 17.82
N LEU A 408 6.89 12.81 17.67
CA LEU A 408 6.55 13.44 16.39
C LEU A 408 7.78 13.81 15.55
N GLY A 409 9.00 13.71 16.09
CA GLY A 409 10.21 14.16 15.41
C GLY A 409 10.34 15.69 15.29
N ARG A 410 9.54 16.46 16.04
CA ARG A 410 9.60 17.92 16.09
C ARG A 410 10.75 18.39 17.00
N GLY A 411 11.99 18.12 16.58
CA GLY A 411 13.19 18.23 17.41
C GLY A 411 13.43 19.59 18.03
N GLU A 412 13.35 20.70 17.29
CA GLU A 412 13.60 22.05 17.84
C GLU A 412 12.52 22.50 18.85
N PRO A 413 11.21 22.35 18.59
CA PRO A 413 10.18 22.59 19.61
C PRO A 413 10.32 21.68 20.85
N ALA A 414 10.70 20.42 20.68
CA ALA A 414 10.96 19.50 21.77
C ALA A 414 12.18 19.97 22.62
N GLU A 415 13.28 20.39 21.96
CA GLU A 415 14.48 20.87 22.61
C GLU A 415 14.20 22.10 23.49
N ALA A 416 13.39 23.05 22.98
CA ALA A 416 13.00 24.22 23.77
C ALA A 416 12.25 23.84 25.05
N ALA A 417 11.22 22.97 24.92
CA ALA A 417 10.42 22.50 26.05
C ALA A 417 11.26 21.68 27.06
N LEU A 418 12.11 20.77 26.56
CA LEU A 418 12.92 19.89 27.40
C LEU A 418 14.04 20.60 28.11
N ARG A 419 14.62 21.66 27.53
CA ARG A 419 15.65 22.47 28.17
C ARG A 419 15.12 23.15 29.45
N ASP A 420 13.95 23.78 29.34
CA ASP A 420 13.34 24.46 30.51
C ASP A 420 13.00 23.45 31.63
N MET A 421 12.70 22.21 31.29
CA MET A 421 12.38 21.13 32.24
C MET A 421 13.63 20.47 32.83
N ALA A 422 14.71 20.34 32.07
CA ALA A 422 15.95 19.72 32.50
C ALA A 422 16.79 20.66 33.37
N ASP A 423 16.81 21.96 33.03
CA ASP A 423 17.60 22.99 33.69
C ASP A 423 16.88 23.61 34.92
N GLY A 424 15.57 23.29 35.10
CA GLY A 424 14.78 23.75 36.24
C GLY A 424 15.02 22.92 37.52
N ASP A 425 14.76 23.49 38.69
CA ASP A 425 14.79 22.79 40.01
C ASP A 425 13.61 21.82 40.19
N LEU A 426 13.30 21.01 39.14
CA LEU A 426 12.21 20.04 39.13
C LEU A 426 12.70 18.69 39.63
N PRO A 427 11.89 17.94 40.42
CA PRO A 427 12.26 16.60 40.92
C PRO A 427 12.66 15.62 39.81
N ASP A 428 12.11 15.80 38.60
CA ASP A 428 12.30 14.93 37.44
C ASP A 428 13.33 15.49 36.42
N GLY A 429 14.15 16.47 36.78
CA GLY A 429 15.13 17.10 35.88
C GLY A 429 16.07 16.11 35.22
N HIS A 430 16.53 15.07 35.92
CA HIS A 430 17.35 13.99 35.37
C HIS A 430 16.64 13.22 34.23
N HIS A 431 15.38 12.84 34.45
CA HIS A 431 14.55 12.17 33.43
C HIS A 431 14.46 13.02 32.17
N TRP A 432 14.13 14.31 32.29
CA TRP A 432 14.00 15.19 31.13
C TRP A 432 15.34 15.48 30.45
N ALA A 433 16.46 15.49 31.18
CA ALA A 433 17.79 15.60 30.59
C ALA A 433 18.13 14.37 29.72
N THR A 434 17.77 13.15 30.14
CA THR A 434 17.95 11.94 29.31
C THR A 434 17.04 11.92 28.09
N VAL A 435 15.78 12.35 28.20
CA VAL A 435 14.87 12.52 27.06
C VAL A 435 15.38 13.58 26.07
N ARG A 436 15.94 14.69 26.61
CA ARG A 436 16.60 15.73 25.80
C ARG A 436 17.82 15.20 25.07
N ALA A 437 18.68 14.41 25.71
CA ALA A 437 19.81 13.76 25.05
C ALA A 437 19.33 12.84 23.89
N HIS A 438 18.26 12.06 24.08
CA HIS A 438 17.67 11.28 23.03
C HIS A 438 17.15 12.14 21.85
N ASN A 439 16.48 13.27 22.13
CA ASN A 439 16.03 14.23 21.12
C ASN A 439 17.20 14.81 20.31
N LEU A 440 18.30 15.16 20.98
CA LEU A 440 19.51 15.64 20.33
C LEU A 440 20.13 14.60 19.40
N ILE A 441 20.15 13.31 19.79
CA ILE A 441 20.63 12.23 18.93
C ILE A 441 19.73 12.09 17.73
N TRP A 442 18.47 11.71 17.93
CA TRP A 442 17.60 11.21 16.84
C TRP A 442 16.90 12.29 16.02
N ASN A 443 16.49 13.42 16.65
CA ASN A 443 15.71 14.43 15.95
C ASN A 443 16.57 15.61 15.45
N LEU A 444 17.65 15.94 16.18
CA LEU A 444 18.51 17.08 15.85
C LEU A 444 19.87 16.68 15.26
N SER A 445 20.23 15.40 15.26
CA SER A 445 21.52 14.90 14.74
C SER A 445 22.73 15.55 15.41
N LYS A 446 22.65 15.74 16.73
CA LYS A 446 23.68 16.37 17.56
C LYS A 446 24.19 15.40 18.63
N PRO A 447 24.83 14.26 18.27
CA PRO A 447 25.26 13.25 19.23
C PRO A 447 26.33 13.76 20.21
N GLN A 448 27.18 14.74 19.81
CA GLN A 448 28.17 15.33 20.68
C GLN A 448 27.52 16.16 21.80
N ASP A 449 26.47 16.95 21.50
CA ASP A 449 25.74 17.71 22.50
C ASP A 449 25.03 16.76 23.49
N ALA A 450 24.52 15.65 23.02
CA ALA A 450 23.94 14.60 23.86
C ALA A 450 24.97 13.94 24.77
N ALA A 451 26.19 13.69 24.26
CA ALA A 451 27.30 13.15 25.06
C ALA A 451 27.63 14.06 26.24
N VAL A 452 27.72 15.36 26.03
CA VAL A 452 27.98 16.35 27.11
C VAL A 452 26.91 16.27 28.20
N ILE A 453 25.64 16.18 27.86
CA ILE A 453 24.57 16.03 28.86
C ILE A 453 24.74 14.72 29.65
N LEU A 454 24.95 13.59 28.96
CA LEU A 454 25.06 12.27 29.57
C LEU A 454 26.31 12.15 30.48
N GLU A 455 27.42 12.76 30.08
CA GLU A 455 28.64 12.87 30.90
C GLU A 455 28.42 13.74 32.13
N GLY A 456 27.71 14.88 31.98
CA GLY A 456 27.34 15.74 33.09
C GLY A 456 26.47 15.04 34.15
N LEU A 457 25.50 14.23 33.71
CA LEU A 457 24.67 13.41 34.60
C LEU A 457 25.52 12.37 35.35
N ALA A 458 26.41 11.67 34.64
CA ALA A 458 27.28 10.65 35.22
C ALA A 458 28.28 11.20 36.26
N ALA A 459 28.62 12.48 36.20
CA ALA A 459 29.50 13.14 37.16
C ALA A 459 28.81 13.51 38.51
N GLY A 460 27.46 13.51 38.50
CA GLY A 460 26.64 13.80 39.67
C GLY A 460 26.22 12.56 40.46
N PRO A 461 25.52 12.75 41.58
CA PRO A 461 24.91 11.63 42.33
C PRO A 461 23.66 11.12 41.55
N GLU A 462 23.58 9.81 41.33
CA GLU A 462 22.46 9.18 40.65
C GLU A 462 21.85 8.04 41.49
N THR A 463 20.54 7.90 41.46
CA THR A 463 19.85 6.70 41.97
C THR A 463 19.99 5.56 40.94
N PRO A 464 19.78 4.29 41.34
CA PRO A 464 19.81 3.16 40.41
C PRO A 464 18.84 3.30 39.21
N ALA A 465 17.69 3.95 39.39
CA ALA A 465 16.73 4.23 38.35
C ALA A 465 17.32 5.25 37.34
N GLN A 466 17.91 6.33 37.83
CA GLN A 466 18.55 7.37 37.01
C GLN A 466 19.75 6.83 36.23
N VAL A 467 20.56 5.97 36.83
CA VAL A 467 21.64 5.25 36.14
C VAL A 467 21.07 4.42 34.97
N ALA A 468 19.98 3.68 35.22
CA ALA A 468 19.36 2.87 34.16
C ALA A 468 18.80 3.73 32.99
N GLU A 469 18.14 4.85 33.29
CA GLU A 469 17.67 5.80 32.26
C GLU A 469 18.84 6.39 31.44
N ARG A 470 19.91 6.82 32.12
CA ARG A 470 21.12 7.33 31.42
C ARG A 470 21.78 6.24 30.56
N LEU A 471 21.97 5.03 31.10
CA LEU A 471 22.56 3.91 30.37
C LEU A 471 21.76 3.56 29.10
N ALA A 472 20.44 3.63 29.14
CA ALA A 472 19.58 3.41 27.99
C ALA A 472 19.90 4.38 26.83
N VAL A 473 20.08 5.67 27.12
CA VAL A 473 20.42 6.69 26.11
C VAL A 473 21.88 6.63 25.70
N GLN A 474 22.80 6.34 26.65
CA GLN A 474 24.21 6.08 26.31
C GLN A 474 24.37 4.87 25.37
N ALA A 475 23.63 3.79 25.59
CA ALA A 475 23.63 2.63 24.68
C ALA A 475 23.20 3.04 23.26
N CYS A 476 22.19 3.91 23.16
CA CYS A 476 21.76 4.46 21.89
C CYS A 476 22.86 5.32 21.21
N LEU A 477 23.54 6.18 21.97
CA LEU A 477 24.66 6.97 21.47
C LEU A 477 25.82 6.08 20.97
N ASP A 478 26.14 5.00 21.70
CA ASP A 478 27.17 4.05 21.30
C ASP A 478 26.75 3.27 20.03
N ALA A 479 25.48 2.88 19.92
CA ALA A 479 24.97 2.19 18.73
C ALA A 479 25.05 3.07 17.46
N VAL A 480 24.63 4.35 17.55
CA VAL A 480 24.70 5.27 16.39
C VAL A 480 26.15 5.60 16.01
N SER A 481 27.07 5.55 16.99
CA SER A 481 28.52 5.72 16.80
C SER A 481 29.24 4.41 16.40
N ALA A 482 28.48 3.36 16.09
CA ALA A 482 29.01 2.04 15.70
C ALA A 482 29.89 1.31 16.75
N ARG A 483 29.76 1.65 18.04
CA ARG A 483 30.41 0.98 19.18
C ARG A 483 29.51 -0.15 19.71
N CYS A 484 29.35 -1.19 18.91
CA CYS A 484 28.28 -2.19 19.11
C CYS A 484 28.41 -2.99 20.42
N GLU A 485 29.63 -3.38 20.85
CA GLU A 485 29.83 -4.11 22.10
C GLU A 485 29.43 -3.28 23.33
N LEU A 486 29.86 -2.01 23.39
CA LEU A 486 29.50 -1.10 24.47
C LEU A 486 28.00 -0.79 24.47
N ALA A 487 27.40 -0.66 23.29
CA ALA A 487 25.96 -0.46 23.15
C ALA A 487 25.17 -1.65 23.73
N ALA A 488 25.57 -2.88 23.41
CA ALA A 488 24.91 -4.09 23.91
C ALA A 488 25.09 -4.24 25.44
N GLU A 489 26.27 -3.98 25.98
CA GLU A 489 26.56 -4.02 27.41
C GLU A 489 25.67 -3.05 28.19
N LYS A 490 25.68 -1.78 27.81
CA LYS A 490 24.89 -0.73 28.49
C LYS A 490 23.39 -0.92 28.32
N ALA A 491 22.95 -1.39 27.14
CA ALA A 491 21.54 -1.68 26.92
C ALA A 491 21.03 -2.80 27.82
N ARG A 492 21.79 -3.91 27.96
CA ARG A 492 21.44 -4.99 28.89
C ARG A 492 21.39 -4.50 30.33
N ALA A 493 22.42 -3.76 30.78
CA ALA A 493 22.46 -3.18 32.13
C ALA A 493 21.25 -2.27 32.42
N ALA A 494 20.81 -1.48 31.44
CA ALA A 494 19.62 -0.64 31.59
C ALA A 494 18.34 -1.49 31.66
N LEU A 495 18.21 -2.51 30.80
CA LEU A 495 17.02 -3.37 30.72
C LEU A 495 16.86 -4.34 31.92
N ASP A 496 17.93 -4.60 32.63
CA ASP A 496 17.92 -5.37 33.89
C ASP A 496 17.22 -4.62 35.04
N PHE A 497 17.02 -3.29 34.92
CA PHE A 497 16.27 -2.52 35.89
C PHE A 497 14.76 -2.70 35.72
N PRO A 498 14.03 -3.33 36.69
CA PRO A 498 12.64 -3.76 36.46
C PRO A 498 11.64 -2.62 36.20
N ALA A 499 11.92 -1.43 36.79
CA ALA A 499 11.03 -0.26 36.71
C ALA A 499 11.51 0.79 35.70
N LEU A 500 12.31 0.40 34.72
CA LEU A 500 12.75 1.33 33.65
C LEU A 500 11.55 1.88 32.86
N PRO A 501 11.39 3.21 32.73
CA PRO A 501 10.29 3.82 32.02
C PRO A 501 10.20 3.31 30.57
N GLY A 502 8.99 3.16 30.05
CA GLY A 502 8.74 2.54 28.72
C GLY A 502 9.52 3.17 27.58
N PHE A 503 9.67 4.50 27.57
CA PHE A 503 10.49 5.22 26.59
C PHE A 503 11.95 4.77 26.62
N HIS A 504 12.58 4.76 27.81
CA HIS A 504 13.97 4.35 27.99
C HIS A 504 14.17 2.85 27.73
N ALA A 505 13.19 2.03 28.11
CA ALA A 505 13.21 0.60 27.81
C ALA A 505 13.20 0.34 26.28
N MET A 506 12.42 1.10 25.52
CA MET A 506 12.44 1.00 24.06
C MET A 506 13.73 1.56 23.48
N THR A 507 14.26 2.66 24.00
CA THR A 507 15.55 3.23 23.57
C THR A 507 16.69 2.22 23.77
N ALA A 508 16.78 1.58 24.95
CA ALA A 508 17.74 0.52 25.21
C ALA A 508 17.54 -0.70 24.29
N SER A 509 16.28 -1.11 24.07
CA SER A 509 15.97 -2.23 23.18
C SER A 509 16.38 -1.93 21.73
N HIS A 510 16.20 -0.71 21.21
CA HIS A 510 16.68 -0.31 19.89
C HIS A 510 18.21 -0.47 19.80
N ALA A 511 18.94 0.07 20.79
CA ALA A 511 20.40 -0.03 20.82
C ALA A 511 20.89 -1.49 20.87
N LEU A 512 20.22 -2.32 21.70
CA LEU A 512 20.54 -3.74 21.83
C LEU A 512 20.35 -4.48 20.50
N ILE A 513 19.21 -4.33 19.85
CA ILE A 513 18.92 -5.01 18.57
C ILE A 513 19.86 -4.53 17.44
N MET A 514 20.18 -3.25 17.39
CA MET A 514 21.18 -2.72 16.45
C MET A 514 22.55 -3.38 16.67
N ALA A 515 23.00 -3.46 17.91
CA ALA A 515 24.28 -4.05 18.27
C ALA A 515 24.31 -5.57 18.00
N MET A 516 23.29 -6.31 18.44
CA MET A 516 23.18 -7.75 18.21
C MET A 516 23.19 -8.09 16.71
N GLY A 517 22.43 -7.33 15.91
CA GLY A 517 22.41 -7.49 14.45
C GLY A 517 23.79 -7.29 13.84
N ALA A 518 24.54 -6.26 14.26
CA ALA A 518 25.87 -5.93 13.74
C ALA A 518 26.93 -6.96 14.17
N LEU A 519 26.81 -7.51 15.39
CA LEU A 519 27.71 -8.51 15.96
C LEU A 519 27.36 -9.95 15.52
N GLY A 520 26.19 -10.18 14.93
CA GLY A 520 25.74 -11.52 14.55
C GLY A 520 25.20 -12.37 15.73
N GLN A 521 24.82 -11.74 16.84
CA GLN A 521 24.31 -12.42 18.03
C GLN A 521 22.83 -12.79 17.84
N VAL A 522 22.53 -14.01 17.44
CA VAL A 522 21.16 -14.43 17.06
C VAL A 522 20.38 -15.16 18.15
N ASP A 523 21.05 -15.80 19.11
CA ASP A 523 20.43 -16.69 20.09
C ASP A 523 19.36 -15.99 20.95
N GLU A 524 19.61 -14.75 21.32
CA GLU A 524 18.71 -13.93 22.14
C GLU A 524 17.89 -12.91 21.30
N LEU A 525 18.19 -12.76 19.99
CA LEU A 525 17.66 -11.68 19.16
C LEU A 525 16.12 -11.67 19.11
N ALA A 526 15.49 -12.81 18.84
CA ALA A 526 14.04 -12.95 18.77
C ALA A 526 13.37 -12.70 20.14
N GLY A 527 13.93 -13.25 21.21
CA GLY A 527 13.42 -13.04 22.58
C GLY A 527 13.50 -11.60 23.03
N ALA A 528 14.61 -10.90 22.74
CA ALA A 528 14.78 -9.49 23.01
C ALA A 528 13.78 -8.62 22.24
N ALA A 529 13.57 -8.94 20.96
CA ALA A 529 12.60 -8.24 20.11
C ALA A 529 11.17 -8.42 20.61
N GLU A 530 10.75 -9.66 20.92
CA GLU A 530 9.43 -9.96 21.45
C GLU A 530 9.17 -9.24 22.79
N GLN A 531 10.16 -9.23 23.69
CA GLN A 531 10.05 -8.53 24.98
C GLN A 531 9.89 -7.01 24.76
N ALA A 532 10.65 -6.43 23.84
CA ALA A 532 10.56 -5.00 23.52
C ALA A 532 9.16 -4.66 22.96
N LEU A 533 8.64 -5.45 22.01
CA LEU A 533 7.32 -5.23 21.43
C LEU A 533 6.19 -5.38 22.45
N ARG A 534 6.30 -6.36 23.40
CA ARG A 534 5.34 -6.46 24.51
C ARG A 534 5.38 -5.20 25.40
N ARG A 535 6.57 -4.70 25.77
CA ARG A 535 6.70 -3.46 26.54
C ARG A 535 6.11 -2.24 25.83
N ALA A 536 6.28 -2.15 24.50
CA ALA A 536 5.72 -1.06 23.70
C ALA A 536 4.18 -1.03 23.72
N THR A 537 3.49 -2.17 23.84
CA THR A 537 2.02 -2.21 23.88
C THR A 537 1.42 -1.80 25.23
N THR A 538 2.22 -1.75 26.30
CA THR A 538 1.76 -1.44 27.66
C THR A 538 2.07 -0.02 28.13
N SER A 539 2.80 0.76 27.34
CA SER A 539 3.24 2.12 27.69
C SER A 539 2.84 3.14 26.63
N PHE A 540 2.13 4.19 27.01
CA PHE A 540 1.79 5.30 26.11
C PHE A 540 3.04 6.01 25.54
N GLN A 541 4.15 6.04 26.29
CA GLN A 541 5.43 6.63 25.86
C GLN A 541 6.16 5.78 24.80
N ALA A 542 5.84 4.48 24.71
CA ALA A 542 6.55 3.54 23.88
C ALA A 542 5.73 3.03 22.66
N SER A 543 4.40 3.15 22.71
CA SER A 543 3.50 2.54 21.72
C SER A 543 3.86 2.90 20.28
N HIS A 544 4.20 4.16 20.03
CA HIS A 544 4.55 4.64 18.70
C HIS A 544 5.91 4.11 18.21
N MET A 545 6.84 3.85 19.12
CA MET A 545 8.21 3.42 18.79
C MET A 545 8.25 2.01 18.18
N ARG A 546 7.21 1.18 18.34
CA ARG A 546 7.19 -0.21 17.88
C ARG A 546 7.39 -0.39 16.36
N PHE A 547 6.93 0.54 15.55
CA PHE A 547 7.07 0.43 14.09
C PHE A 547 8.50 0.72 13.63
N TRP A 548 9.10 1.78 14.18
CA TRP A 548 10.52 2.06 13.95
C TRP A 548 11.39 0.93 14.50
N PHE A 549 11.07 0.43 15.69
CA PHE A 549 11.74 -0.74 16.27
C PHE A 549 11.62 -1.97 15.34
N GLY A 550 10.44 -2.23 14.78
CA GLY A 550 10.25 -3.29 13.79
C GLY A 550 11.16 -3.15 12.58
N ALA A 551 11.37 -1.92 12.08
CA ALA A 551 12.30 -1.66 10.97
C ALA A 551 13.77 -1.92 11.37
N VAL A 552 14.17 -1.55 12.59
CA VAL A 552 15.50 -1.82 13.14
C VAL A 552 15.70 -3.35 13.34
N TYR A 553 14.71 -4.04 13.89
CA TYR A 553 14.72 -5.49 14.02
C TYR A 553 14.80 -6.19 12.65
N GLY A 554 14.05 -5.70 11.66
CA GLY A 554 14.11 -6.19 10.29
C GLY A 554 15.51 -6.07 9.68
N ARG A 555 16.22 -4.99 9.96
CA ARG A 555 17.62 -4.84 9.54
C ARG A 555 18.52 -5.89 10.21
N ALA A 556 18.35 -6.12 11.52
CA ALA A 556 19.10 -7.16 12.24
C ALA A 556 18.81 -8.56 11.68
N CYS A 557 17.54 -8.88 11.41
CA CYS A 557 17.13 -10.14 10.77
C CYS A 557 17.73 -10.29 9.37
N ARG A 558 17.74 -9.23 8.56
CA ARG A 558 18.39 -9.24 7.24
C ARG A 558 19.89 -9.54 7.32
N LEU A 559 20.60 -8.89 8.23
CA LEU A 559 22.05 -9.08 8.44
C LEU A 559 22.41 -10.49 8.95
N THR A 560 21.46 -11.16 9.61
CA THR A 560 21.66 -12.50 10.19
C THR A 560 20.96 -13.62 9.42
N GLY A 561 20.22 -13.29 8.35
CA GLY A 561 19.53 -14.27 7.49
C GLY A 561 18.19 -14.79 8.06
N ARG A 562 17.58 -14.09 9.04
CA ARG A 562 16.30 -14.47 9.66
C ARG A 562 15.11 -13.77 8.96
N ILE A 563 15.03 -13.92 7.63
CA ILE A 563 14.07 -13.16 6.79
C ILE A 563 12.61 -13.51 7.12
N ASP A 564 12.28 -14.79 7.29
CA ASP A 564 10.90 -15.21 7.57
C ASP A 564 10.37 -14.67 8.90
N GLU A 565 11.23 -14.56 9.93
CA GLU A 565 10.88 -13.96 11.21
C GLU A 565 10.54 -12.48 11.05
N PHE A 566 11.35 -11.76 10.30
CA PHE A 566 11.09 -10.36 10.01
C PHE A 566 9.77 -10.16 9.29
N VAL A 567 9.52 -10.93 8.21
CA VAL A 567 8.28 -10.87 7.44
C VAL A 567 7.06 -11.17 8.32
N SER A 568 7.16 -12.18 9.20
CA SER A 568 6.11 -12.52 10.17
C SER A 568 5.84 -11.38 11.14
N THR A 569 6.88 -10.80 11.74
CA THR A 569 6.77 -9.67 12.68
C THR A 569 6.17 -8.43 11.99
N ALA A 570 6.62 -8.11 10.78
CA ALA A 570 6.08 -6.98 10.02
C ALA A 570 4.58 -7.15 9.75
N LYS A 571 4.14 -8.36 9.40
CA LYS A 571 2.72 -8.68 9.20
C LYS A 571 1.91 -8.56 10.49
N GLN A 572 2.41 -9.09 11.61
CA GLN A 572 1.74 -8.98 12.91
C GLN A 572 1.56 -7.53 13.34
N LEU A 573 2.59 -6.69 13.16
CA LEU A 573 2.52 -5.26 13.44
C LEU A 573 1.51 -4.55 12.52
N ALA A 574 1.44 -4.91 11.24
CA ALA A 574 0.46 -4.37 10.30
C ALA A 574 -0.98 -4.77 10.67
N ASP A 575 -1.21 -6.04 11.03
CA ASP A 575 -2.53 -6.53 11.43
C ASP A 575 -3.05 -5.85 12.71
N SER A 576 -2.14 -5.49 13.63
CA SER A 576 -2.46 -4.79 14.88
C SER A 576 -2.70 -3.29 14.68
N ALA A 577 -2.48 -2.77 13.50
CA ALA A 577 -2.33 -1.34 13.22
C ALA A 577 -3.13 -0.87 12.00
N ARG A 578 -4.31 -1.46 11.78
CA ARG A 578 -5.22 -1.05 10.70
C ARG A 578 -5.75 0.37 10.98
N ASP A 579 -5.73 1.22 9.96
CA ASP A 579 -6.21 2.61 9.99
C ASP A 579 -5.41 3.58 10.89
N ILE A 580 -4.08 3.36 11.05
CA ILE A 580 -3.24 4.25 11.85
C ILE A 580 -3.05 5.60 11.14
N PRO A 581 -3.20 6.74 11.84
CA PRO A 581 -2.95 8.06 11.28
C PRO A 581 -1.47 8.47 11.28
N GLY A 582 -1.15 9.46 10.47
CA GLY A 582 0.06 10.28 10.61
C GLY A 582 1.39 9.53 10.44
N LEU A 583 2.35 9.90 11.28
CA LEU A 583 3.73 9.41 11.25
C LEU A 583 3.83 7.89 11.53
N ALA A 584 2.95 7.34 12.34
CA ALA A 584 2.93 5.90 12.62
C ALA A 584 2.71 5.09 11.34
N TYR A 585 1.85 5.56 10.43
CA TYR A 585 1.65 4.94 9.13
C TYR A 585 2.91 4.99 8.25
N ALA A 586 3.63 6.12 8.23
CA ALA A 586 4.86 6.23 7.46
C ALA A 586 5.95 5.25 7.94
N ASN A 587 6.09 5.08 9.26
CA ASN A 587 6.99 4.06 9.84
C ASN A 587 6.54 2.63 9.49
N LEU A 588 5.23 2.34 9.51
CA LEU A 588 4.68 1.05 9.10
C LEU A 588 4.92 0.79 7.62
N ALA A 589 4.76 1.79 6.75
CA ALA A 589 5.02 1.67 5.32
C ALA A 589 6.49 1.34 5.03
N LEU A 590 7.45 1.97 5.77
CA LEU A 590 8.86 1.59 5.68
C LEU A 590 9.10 0.16 6.15
N LEU A 591 8.51 -0.23 7.28
CA LEU A 591 8.63 -1.59 7.83
C LEU A 591 8.17 -2.64 6.82
N LEU A 592 6.97 -2.47 6.25
CA LEU A 592 6.41 -3.36 5.24
C LEU A 592 7.22 -3.33 3.95
N GLY A 593 7.64 -2.14 3.49
CA GLY A 593 8.48 -1.99 2.31
C GLY A 593 9.81 -2.71 2.44
N ASN A 594 10.45 -2.65 3.61
CA ASN A 594 11.67 -3.43 3.89
C ASN A 594 11.40 -4.94 3.92
N ALA A 595 10.27 -5.39 4.49
CA ALA A 595 9.91 -6.81 4.49
C ALA A 595 9.68 -7.33 3.05
N GLU A 596 9.03 -6.56 2.20
CA GLU A 596 8.86 -6.89 0.78
C GLU A 596 10.21 -6.88 0.02
N LEU A 597 11.10 -5.92 0.33
CA LEU A 597 12.42 -5.82 -0.31
C LEU A 597 13.29 -7.05 -0.02
N VAL A 598 13.36 -7.48 1.25
CA VAL A 598 14.21 -8.61 1.64
C VAL A 598 13.70 -9.95 1.11
N ARG A 599 12.39 -10.13 0.96
CA ARG A 599 11.84 -11.35 0.34
C ARG A 599 11.85 -11.31 -1.19
N GLY A 600 12.26 -10.18 -1.79
CA GLY A 600 12.43 -10.02 -3.22
C GLY A 600 11.27 -9.37 -3.96
N ALA A 601 10.14 -9.02 -3.33
CA ALA A 601 9.01 -8.35 -3.98
C ALA A 601 9.32 -6.85 -4.23
N VAL A 602 10.31 -6.59 -5.10
CA VAL A 602 10.97 -5.28 -5.25
C VAL A 602 10.04 -4.16 -5.75
N ALA A 603 9.07 -4.47 -6.60
CA ALA A 603 8.11 -3.47 -7.10
C ALA A 603 7.16 -3.00 -5.99
N GLU A 604 6.65 -3.94 -5.18
CA GLU A 604 5.81 -3.63 -4.03
C GLU A 604 6.60 -2.91 -2.93
N ALA A 605 7.86 -3.33 -2.71
CA ALA A 605 8.77 -2.65 -1.80
C ALA A 605 8.95 -1.17 -2.19
N ALA A 606 9.28 -0.88 -3.45
CA ALA A 606 9.43 0.49 -3.94
C ALA A 606 8.15 1.32 -3.70
N ARG A 607 6.97 0.75 -3.99
CA ARG A 607 5.68 1.40 -3.77
C ARG A 607 5.46 1.79 -2.31
N LEU A 608 5.64 0.84 -1.38
CA LEU A 608 5.45 1.08 0.06
C LEU A 608 6.47 2.09 0.61
N VAL A 609 7.73 1.99 0.18
CA VAL A 609 8.77 2.92 0.64
C VAL A 609 8.55 4.33 0.08
N HIS A 610 7.99 4.49 -1.12
CA HIS A 610 7.55 5.81 -1.59
C HIS A 610 6.49 6.43 -0.67
N GLU A 611 5.52 5.63 -0.16
CA GLU A 611 4.55 6.10 0.83
C GLU A 611 5.25 6.54 2.13
N ALA A 612 6.29 5.81 2.57
CA ALA A 612 7.09 6.19 3.76
C ALA A 612 7.84 7.51 3.56
N VAL A 613 8.48 7.72 2.38
CA VAL A 613 9.16 8.98 2.05
C VAL A 613 8.17 10.15 2.04
N ALA A 614 7.03 9.97 1.37
CA ALA A 614 6.00 11.01 1.31
C ALA A 614 5.47 11.38 2.70
N GLY A 615 5.26 10.37 3.57
CA GLY A 615 4.90 10.59 4.97
C GLY A 615 5.98 11.34 5.77
N ALA A 616 7.25 11.00 5.56
CA ALA A 616 8.37 11.70 6.20
C ALA A 616 8.45 13.18 5.74
N GLU A 617 8.12 13.48 4.50
CA GLU A 617 8.05 14.86 3.98
C GLU A 617 6.92 15.67 4.60
N ILE A 618 5.71 15.08 4.72
CA ILE A 618 4.55 15.73 5.36
C ILE A 618 4.86 16.12 6.80
N HIS A 619 5.47 15.20 7.55
CA HIS A 619 5.79 15.43 8.96
C HIS A 619 7.13 16.12 9.19
N ALA A 620 7.82 16.55 8.13
CA ALA A 620 9.14 17.22 8.17
C ALA A 620 10.23 16.43 8.92
N ILE A 621 10.15 15.09 8.89
CA ILE A 621 11.13 14.19 9.53
C ILE A 621 12.46 14.25 8.79
N ARG A 622 13.54 14.52 9.51
CA ARG A 622 14.88 14.67 8.92
C ARG A 622 15.79 13.47 9.13
N THR A 623 15.64 12.76 10.24
CA THR A 623 16.51 11.65 10.67
C THR A 623 15.75 10.33 10.76
N GLY A 624 16.46 9.21 10.89
CA GLY A 624 15.86 7.88 11.05
C GLY A 624 15.06 7.44 9.83
N LEU A 625 13.78 7.71 9.83
CA LEU A 625 12.83 7.27 8.80
C LEU A 625 13.23 7.70 7.38
N ARG A 626 13.61 8.96 7.20
CA ARG A 626 13.87 9.52 5.86
C ARG A 626 15.10 8.88 5.18
N PRO A 627 16.31 8.85 5.78
CA PRO A 627 17.45 8.20 5.17
C PRO A 627 17.24 6.68 4.99
N ALA A 628 16.63 5.97 5.95
CA ALA A 628 16.34 4.55 5.83
C ALA A 628 15.40 4.25 4.64
N SER A 629 14.41 5.11 4.39
CA SER A 629 13.53 5.00 3.22
C SER A 629 14.29 5.18 1.92
N TYR A 630 15.19 6.16 1.82
CA TYR A 630 15.99 6.36 0.60
C TYR A 630 16.98 5.23 0.33
N PHE A 631 17.55 4.58 1.36
CA PHE A 631 18.37 3.38 1.16
C PHE A 631 17.56 2.25 0.53
N ALA A 632 16.37 1.99 1.06
CA ALA A 632 15.47 0.95 0.53
C ALA A 632 14.99 1.26 -0.89
N LEU A 633 14.67 2.54 -1.20
CA LEU A 633 14.33 2.97 -2.56
C LEU A 633 15.46 2.79 -3.54
N ALA A 634 16.67 3.21 -3.18
CA ALA A 634 17.85 3.07 -4.05
C ALA A 634 18.09 1.61 -4.41
N GLU A 635 18.02 0.70 -3.42
CA GLU A 635 18.17 -0.73 -3.64
C GLU A 635 17.03 -1.30 -4.51
N ALA A 636 15.77 -0.96 -4.20
CA ALA A 636 14.61 -1.45 -4.95
C ALA A 636 14.65 -1.00 -6.43
N HIS A 637 14.90 0.29 -6.69
CA HIS A 637 15.02 0.82 -8.06
C HIS A 637 16.21 0.23 -8.81
N ALA A 638 17.34 0.05 -8.13
CA ALA A 638 18.52 -0.60 -8.74
C ALA A 638 18.21 -2.05 -9.16
N LYS A 639 17.53 -2.82 -8.30
CA LYS A 639 17.09 -4.19 -8.58
C LYS A 639 16.00 -4.29 -9.65
N LEU A 640 15.18 -3.22 -9.83
CA LEU A 640 14.23 -3.08 -10.94
C LEU A 640 14.87 -2.64 -12.26
N GLY A 641 16.18 -2.35 -12.27
CA GLY A 641 16.88 -1.85 -13.45
C GLY A 641 16.53 -0.41 -13.83
N GLN A 642 16.25 0.42 -12.83
CA GLN A 642 15.91 1.84 -12.90
C GLN A 642 17.07 2.69 -12.35
N PRO A 643 18.16 2.88 -13.11
CA PRO A 643 19.38 3.51 -12.59
C PRO A 643 19.22 4.99 -12.26
N THR A 644 18.36 5.72 -12.97
CA THR A 644 18.10 7.15 -12.71
C THR A 644 17.48 7.33 -11.33
N GLU A 645 16.38 6.61 -11.09
CA GLU A 645 15.62 6.64 -9.83
C GLU A 645 16.48 6.16 -8.66
N ALA A 646 17.32 5.14 -8.87
CA ALA A 646 18.26 4.64 -7.87
C ALA A 646 19.31 5.71 -7.50
N ASN A 647 19.89 6.42 -8.48
CA ASN A 647 20.86 7.48 -8.22
C ASN A 647 20.21 8.71 -7.55
N ASP A 648 18.98 9.07 -7.93
CA ASP A 648 18.22 10.16 -7.29
C ASP A 648 17.95 9.83 -5.81
N ALA A 649 17.58 8.59 -5.50
CA ALA A 649 17.40 8.12 -4.13
C ALA A 649 18.72 8.15 -3.33
N VAL A 650 19.86 7.77 -3.92
CA VAL A 650 21.18 7.88 -3.28
C VAL A 650 21.54 9.35 -3.01
N ALA A 651 21.29 10.26 -3.96
CA ALA A 651 21.56 11.68 -3.78
C ALA A 651 20.72 12.26 -2.63
N ALA A 652 19.45 11.90 -2.55
CA ALA A 652 18.55 12.27 -1.46
C ALA A 652 19.02 11.69 -0.12
N ALA A 653 19.43 10.41 -0.07
CA ALA A 653 20.00 9.78 1.12
C ALA A 653 21.20 10.54 1.64
N ARG A 654 22.17 10.86 0.78
CA ARG A 654 23.39 11.61 1.15
C ARG A 654 23.08 12.98 1.73
N SER A 655 22.03 13.64 1.28
CA SER A 655 21.63 14.96 1.79
C SER A 655 21.05 14.94 3.21
N CYS A 656 20.63 13.76 3.70
CA CYS A 656 19.97 13.63 5.00
C CYS A 656 20.65 12.68 5.99
N VAL A 657 21.73 11.97 5.60
CA VAL A 657 22.53 11.14 6.53
C VAL A 657 23.50 12.04 7.29
N PRO A 658 23.40 12.12 8.62
CA PRO A 658 24.36 12.90 9.41
C PRO A 658 25.75 12.23 9.39
N PRO A 659 26.86 12.99 9.34
CA PRO A 659 28.23 12.43 9.32
C PRO A 659 28.55 11.53 10.51
N ASP A 660 28.01 11.86 11.69
CA ASP A 660 28.29 11.17 12.96
C ASP A 660 27.43 9.91 13.17
N PHE A 661 26.50 9.62 12.25
CA PHE A 661 25.63 8.43 12.30
C PHE A 661 26.30 7.26 11.60
N LEU A 662 27.38 6.76 12.20
CA LEU A 662 28.27 5.76 11.60
C LEU A 662 27.54 4.44 11.29
N PHE A 663 26.50 4.08 12.03
CA PHE A 663 25.69 2.87 11.77
C PHE A 663 24.93 2.90 10.44
N MET A 664 24.73 4.09 9.85
CA MET A 664 24.06 4.24 8.55
C MET A 664 25.01 4.12 7.35
N HIS A 665 26.34 4.21 7.58
CA HIS A 665 27.33 4.30 6.51
C HIS A 665 27.34 3.05 5.63
N THR A 666 27.28 1.84 6.21
CA THR A 666 27.22 0.60 5.43
C THR A 666 25.97 0.53 4.57
N ALA A 667 24.82 0.96 5.09
CA ALA A 667 23.57 0.98 4.30
C ALA A 667 23.66 1.97 3.14
N LEU A 668 24.24 3.15 3.36
CA LEU A 668 24.47 4.15 2.31
C LEU A 668 25.46 3.63 1.26
N SER A 669 26.53 2.95 1.68
CA SER A 669 27.52 2.37 0.78
C SER A 669 26.91 1.24 -0.07
N LEU A 670 26.10 0.36 0.51
CA LEU A 670 25.36 -0.69 -0.22
C LEU A 670 24.36 -0.09 -1.21
N ALA A 671 23.55 0.89 -0.79
CA ALA A 671 22.61 1.58 -1.67
C ALA A 671 23.32 2.27 -2.83
N THR A 672 24.47 2.91 -2.57
CA THR A 672 25.30 3.56 -3.59
C THR A 672 25.87 2.52 -4.55
N GLY A 673 26.40 1.39 -4.04
CA GLY A 673 26.91 0.30 -4.84
C GLY A 673 25.84 -0.31 -5.76
N TRP A 674 24.64 -0.55 -5.26
CA TRP A 674 23.50 -1.03 -6.06
C TRP A 674 23.16 -0.05 -7.20
N ALA A 675 23.11 1.27 -6.92
CA ALA A 675 22.84 2.29 -7.94
C ALA A 675 23.94 2.36 -9.01
N MET A 676 25.22 2.24 -8.61
CA MET A 676 26.36 2.14 -9.53
C MET A 676 26.27 0.89 -10.40
N ALA A 677 26.00 -0.28 -9.80
CA ALA A 677 25.85 -1.54 -10.49
C ALA A 677 24.68 -1.52 -11.48
N ALA A 678 23.56 -0.93 -11.11
CA ALA A 678 22.43 -0.72 -12.02
C ALA A 678 22.78 0.19 -13.20
N SER A 679 23.68 1.15 -13.00
CA SER A 679 24.19 2.07 -14.03
C SER A 679 25.30 1.44 -14.90
N GLY A 680 25.69 0.17 -14.68
CA GLY A 680 26.74 -0.53 -15.41
C GLY A 680 28.15 -0.25 -14.91
N ARG A 681 28.34 0.49 -13.81
CA ARG A 681 29.64 0.84 -13.21
C ARG A 681 30.07 -0.20 -12.17
N LEU A 682 30.15 -1.49 -12.59
CA LEU A 682 30.38 -2.61 -11.68
C LEU A 682 31.71 -2.52 -10.93
N GLY A 683 32.80 -2.12 -11.61
CA GLY A 683 34.10 -1.98 -10.95
C GLY A 683 34.11 -0.95 -9.82
N GLU A 684 33.42 0.19 -10.02
CA GLU A 684 33.28 1.21 -8.98
C GLU A 684 32.39 0.73 -7.82
N ALA A 685 31.30 0.01 -8.15
CA ALA A 685 30.43 -0.57 -7.15
C ALA A 685 31.16 -1.56 -6.24
N VAL A 686 31.92 -2.48 -6.84
CA VAL A 686 32.75 -3.48 -6.11
C VAL A 686 33.78 -2.77 -5.24
N ALA A 687 34.54 -1.83 -5.79
CA ALA A 687 35.56 -1.08 -5.03
C ALA A 687 34.98 -0.34 -3.83
N SER A 688 33.80 0.26 -3.99
CA SER A 688 33.08 0.98 -2.93
C SER A 688 32.70 0.06 -1.77
N VAL A 689 32.07 -1.10 -2.05
CA VAL A 689 31.65 -2.03 -0.99
C VAL A 689 32.82 -2.79 -0.37
N GLN A 690 33.89 -3.06 -1.11
CA GLN A 690 35.13 -3.60 -0.54
C GLN A 690 35.81 -2.64 0.43
N GLN A 691 35.78 -1.35 0.14
CA GLN A 691 36.28 -0.32 1.09
C GLN A 691 35.40 -0.30 2.36
N GLU A 692 34.08 -0.34 2.20
CA GLU A 692 33.17 -0.40 3.34
C GLU A 692 33.31 -1.69 4.16
N ALA A 693 33.56 -2.83 3.52
CA ALA A 693 33.83 -4.10 4.21
C ALA A 693 35.03 -3.99 5.14
N ARG A 694 36.12 -3.32 4.69
CA ARG A 694 37.28 -3.04 5.54
C ARG A 694 36.92 -2.16 6.74
N VAL A 695 36.16 -1.09 6.50
CA VAL A 695 35.68 -0.19 7.58
C VAL A 695 34.81 -0.95 8.59
N ALA A 696 33.89 -1.79 8.13
CA ALA A 696 33.05 -2.62 8.99
C ALA A 696 33.88 -3.61 9.82
N ARG A 697 34.92 -4.23 9.24
CA ARG A 697 35.88 -5.10 9.94
C ARG A 697 36.59 -4.34 11.06
N ASP A 698 37.14 -3.16 10.74
CA ASP A 698 37.88 -2.33 11.70
C ASP A 698 36.98 -1.85 12.87
N ARG A 699 35.69 -1.76 12.65
CA ARG A 699 34.67 -1.42 13.67
C ARG A 699 34.12 -2.63 14.42
N GLY A 700 34.56 -3.86 14.14
CA GLY A 700 34.03 -5.07 14.76
C GLY A 700 32.57 -5.36 14.37
N GLN A 701 32.19 -5.12 13.12
CA GLN A 701 30.84 -5.32 12.60
C GLN A 701 30.80 -6.45 11.54
N PRO A 702 30.97 -7.72 11.92
CA PRO A 702 31.17 -8.83 10.98
C PRO A 702 29.99 -9.07 10.04
N THR A 703 28.76 -8.81 10.47
CA THR A 703 27.58 -8.97 9.58
C THR A 703 27.49 -7.85 8.55
N HIS A 704 27.94 -6.65 8.85
CA HIS A 704 28.03 -5.55 7.88
C HIS A 704 29.14 -5.83 6.85
N GLU A 705 30.27 -6.36 7.28
CA GLU A 705 31.33 -6.84 6.38
C GLU A 705 30.78 -7.93 5.44
N LEU A 706 30.07 -8.92 6.00
CA LEU A 706 29.44 -10.02 5.24
C LEU A 706 28.44 -9.50 4.18
N ALA A 707 27.60 -8.51 4.54
CA ALA A 707 26.64 -7.91 3.61
C ALA A 707 27.33 -7.21 2.42
N CYS A 708 28.49 -6.58 2.64
CA CYS A 708 29.29 -6.00 1.57
C CYS A 708 29.88 -7.08 0.64
N ILE A 709 30.36 -8.20 1.19
CA ILE A 709 30.87 -9.34 0.44
C ILE A 709 29.74 -10.01 -0.37
N GLN A 710 28.56 -10.18 0.21
CA GLN A 710 27.38 -10.70 -0.49
C GLN A 710 27.05 -9.84 -1.72
N ALA A 711 26.98 -8.52 -1.55
CA ALA A 711 26.68 -7.60 -2.66
C ALA A 711 27.75 -7.70 -3.77
N ALA A 712 29.03 -7.75 -3.41
CA ALA A 712 30.13 -7.91 -4.36
C ALA A 712 30.00 -9.23 -5.15
N ALA A 713 29.68 -10.34 -4.46
CA ALA A 713 29.46 -11.65 -5.09
C ALA A 713 28.27 -11.63 -6.07
N GLN A 714 27.16 -10.98 -5.70
CA GLN A 714 26.01 -10.80 -6.60
C GLN A 714 26.37 -10.00 -7.87
N TRP A 715 27.38 -9.11 -7.80
CA TRP A 715 27.88 -8.35 -8.95
C TRP A 715 29.02 -9.04 -9.69
N GLY A 716 29.40 -10.25 -9.27
CA GLY A 716 30.38 -11.08 -9.95
C GLY A 716 31.80 -10.98 -9.41
N ASP A 717 32.04 -10.37 -8.24
CA ASP A 717 33.33 -10.30 -7.58
C ASP A 717 33.49 -11.40 -6.52
N ALA A 718 34.49 -12.28 -6.72
CA ALA A 718 34.82 -13.37 -5.81
C ALA A 718 36.14 -13.15 -5.03
N SER A 719 36.69 -11.95 -5.08
CA SER A 719 38.04 -11.67 -4.52
C SER A 719 38.14 -11.86 -3.00
N GLN A 720 36.98 -11.85 -2.29
CA GLN A 720 36.92 -12.02 -0.85
C GLN A 720 36.36 -13.39 -0.41
N ALA A 721 36.40 -14.42 -1.26
CA ALA A 721 35.90 -15.77 -0.96
C ALA A 721 36.48 -16.37 0.32
N ALA A 722 37.82 -16.30 0.48
CA ALA A 722 38.49 -16.78 1.69
C ALA A 722 37.98 -16.06 2.95
N ARG A 723 37.79 -14.73 2.87
CA ARG A 723 37.28 -13.95 4.00
C ARG A 723 35.81 -14.28 4.32
N ALA A 724 34.99 -14.53 3.30
CA ALA A 724 33.62 -15.00 3.50
C ALA A 724 33.59 -16.33 4.29
N ARG A 725 34.50 -17.25 4.01
CA ARG A 725 34.61 -18.51 4.75
C ARG A 725 35.01 -18.29 6.21
N GLU A 726 36.01 -17.43 6.48
CA GLU A 726 36.40 -17.07 7.85
C GLU A 726 35.22 -16.51 8.63
N LEU A 727 34.41 -15.63 7.99
CA LEU A 727 33.24 -15.07 8.61
C LEU A 727 32.14 -16.13 8.85
N ALA A 728 31.97 -17.10 7.94
CA ALA A 728 31.00 -18.18 8.11
C ALA A 728 31.36 -19.06 9.32
N GLU A 729 32.65 -19.40 9.49
CA GLU A 729 33.12 -20.15 10.66
C GLU A 729 32.97 -19.39 11.97
N ALA A 730 33.21 -18.07 11.96
CA ALA A 730 33.13 -17.22 13.16
C ALA A 730 31.70 -16.95 13.58
N LEU A 731 30.78 -16.70 12.63
CA LEU A 731 29.40 -16.30 12.91
C LEU A 731 28.45 -17.48 13.08
N SER A 732 28.74 -18.63 12.45
CA SER A 732 27.86 -19.82 12.44
C SER A 732 26.42 -19.50 12.00
N LEU A 733 26.26 -18.62 11.01
CA LEU A 733 24.98 -18.19 10.47
C LEU A 733 24.69 -18.84 9.11
N PRO A 734 23.47 -19.35 8.84
CA PRO A 734 23.11 -19.89 7.52
C PRO A 734 23.36 -18.92 6.36
N LEU A 735 23.17 -17.60 6.59
CA LEU A 735 23.48 -16.57 5.60
C LEU A 735 24.98 -16.50 5.32
N ALA A 736 25.82 -16.59 6.34
CA ALA A 736 27.29 -16.54 6.16
C ALA A 736 27.79 -17.75 5.39
N ASP A 737 27.24 -18.94 5.65
CA ASP A 737 27.53 -20.16 4.88
C ASP A 737 27.12 -20.01 3.41
N ALA A 738 25.93 -19.45 3.14
CA ALA A 738 25.44 -19.22 1.78
C ALA A 738 26.31 -18.20 1.02
N VAL A 739 26.74 -17.12 1.68
CA VAL A 739 27.65 -16.11 1.09
C VAL A 739 29.03 -16.70 0.81
N ALA A 740 29.59 -17.50 1.73
CA ALA A 740 30.86 -18.16 1.54
C ALA A 740 30.80 -19.15 0.36
N LEU A 741 29.81 -20.03 0.33
CA LEU A 741 29.58 -20.96 -0.77
C LEU A 741 29.42 -20.23 -2.11
N HIS A 742 28.67 -19.14 -2.15
CA HIS A 742 28.49 -18.33 -3.36
C HIS A 742 29.82 -17.75 -3.86
N ALA A 743 30.59 -17.12 -3.00
CA ALA A 743 31.85 -16.49 -3.36
C ALA A 743 32.91 -17.54 -3.78
N GLU A 744 32.99 -18.69 -3.09
CA GLU A 744 33.90 -19.80 -3.43
C GLU A 744 33.55 -20.44 -4.78
N ALA A 745 32.27 -20.75 -5.00
CA ALA A 745 31.78 -21.31 -6.24
C ALA A 745 31.97 -20.36 -7.43
N LEU A 746 31.78 -19.06 -7.21
CA LEU A 746 32.03 -18.03 -8.21
C LEU A 746 33.53 -17.94 -8.57
N LEU A 747 34.41 -17.98 -7.56
CA LEU A 747 35.85 -17.96 -7.75
C LEU A 747 36.33 -19.19 -8.55
N ALA A 748 35.74 -20.35 -8.28
CA ALA A 748 36.06 -21.61 -8.93
C ALA A 748 35.42 -21.78 -10.33
N GLY A 749 34.47 -20.93 -10.72
CA GLY A 749 33.64 -21.12 -11.91
C GLY A 749 32.76 -22.38 -11.81
N ASP A 750 32.38 -22.78 -10.59
CA ASP A 750 31.61 -23.99 -10.30
C ASP A 750 30.10 -23.75 -10.40
N GLY A 751 29.50 -24.16 -11.53
CA GLY A 751 28.07 -24.04 -11.74
C GLY A 751 27.21 -24.83 -10.75
N GLU A 752 27.66 -26.01 -10.27
CA GLU A 752 26.93 -26.79 -9.25
C GLU A 752 26.99 -26.10 -7.89
N GLY A 753 28.15 -25.59 -7.49
CA GLY A 753 28.32 -24.82 -6.27
C GLY A 753 27.45 -23.56 -6.28
N LEU A 754 27.33 -22.85 -7.43
CA LEU A 754 26.47 -21.71 -7.59
C LEU A 754 24.96 -22.06 -7.49
N LEU A 755 24.53 -23.22 -8.03
CA LEU A 755 23.16 -23.71 -7.82
C LEU A 755 22.88 -24.08 -6.35
N ALA A 756 23.88 -24.66 -5.67
CA ALA A 756 23.78 -24.96 -4.25
C ALA A 756 23.68 -23.67 -3.42
N ALA A 757 24.43 -22.62 -3.77
CA ALA A 757 24.30 -21.29 -3.15
C ALA A 757 22.90 -20.68 -3.41
N ALA A 758 22.35 -20.81 -4.63
CA ALA A 758 20.99 -20.37 -4.94
C ALA A 758 19.95 -21.10 -4.08
N ALA A 759 20.11 -22.41 -3.87
CA ALA A 759 19.24 -23.20 -2.99
C ALA A 759 19.36 -22.76 -1.52
N ALA A 760 20.56 -22.47 -1.03
CA ALA A 760 20.80 -21.95 0.31
C ALA A 760 20.12 -20.60 0.54
N TYR A 761 20.28 -19.65 -0.38
CA TYR A 761 19.57 -18.35 -0.31
C TYR A 761 18.04 -18.49 -0.34
N ARG A 762 17.50 -19.42 -1.14
CA ARG A 762 16.06 -19.72 -1.16
C ARG A 762 15.56 -20.21 0.20
N THR A 763 16.32 -21.08 0.85
CA THR A 763 15.98 -21.60 2.19
C THR A 763 15.96 -20.49 3.25
N ILE A 764 16.86 -19.51 3.11
CA ILE A 764 16.92 -18.32 3.99
C ILE A 764 15.78 -17.33 3.69
N GLY A 765 15.21 -17.37 2.47
CA GLY A 765 14.20 -16.44 1.99
C GLY A 765 14.74 -15.29 1.13
N ASP A 766 16.08 -15.20 0.87
CA ASP A 766 16.69 -14.18 0.00
C ASP A 766 16.57 -14.61 -1.48
N ARG A 767 15.38 -14.43 -2.05
CA ARG A 767 15.10 -14.84 -3.43
C ARG A 767 15.87 -14.04 -4.48
N ALA A 768 16.20 -12.79 -4.17
CA ALA A 768 16.97 -11.96 -5.09
C ALA A 768 18.41 -12.47 -5.24
N ALA A 769 19.08 -12.81 -4.13
CA ALA A 769 20.41 -13.40 -4.15
C ALA A 769 20.38 -14.81 -4.80
N ALA A 770 19.32 -15.58 -4.56
CA ALA A 770 19.12 -16.87 -5.22
C ALA A 770 19.02 -16.74 -6.75
N ALA A 771 18.31 -15.75 -7.24
CA ALA A 771 18.17 -15.46 -8.68
C ALA A 771 19.52 -15.09 -9.30
N ASP A 772 20.32 -14.26 -8.61
CA ASP A 772 21.65 -13.85 -9.07
C ASP A 772 22.62 -15.04 -9.13
N ALA A 773 22.68 -15.86 -8.08
CA ALA A 773 23.51 -17.05 -8.04
C ALA A 773 23.14 -18.08 -9.14
N ALA A 774 21.82 -18.28 -9.38
CA ALA A 774 21.34 -19.13 -10.47
C ALA A 774 21.71 -18.57 -11.86
N ALA A 775 21.66 -17.26 -12.05
CA ALA A 775 22.07 -16.60 -13.30
C ALA A 775 23.58 -16.78 -13.54
N GLN A 776 24.39 -16.61 -12.51
CA GLN A 776 25.84 -16.83 -12.57
C GLN A 776 26.18 -18.32 -12.81
N ALA A 777 25.40 -19.25 -12.22
CA ALA A 777 25.54 -20.68 -12.51
C ALA A 777 25.34 -21.00 -14.00
N SER A 778 24.36 -20.35 -14.64
CA SER A 778 24.14 -20.51 -16.08
C SER A 778 25.34 -20.10 -16.89
N VAL A 779 26.00 -18.99 -16.53
CA VAL A 779 27.25 -18.55 -17.21
C VAL A 779 28.39 -19.56 -17.01
N ALA A 780 28.60 -20.02 -15.77
CA ALA A 780 29.65 -20.99 -15.44
C ALA A 780 29.46 -22.33 -16.18
N PHE A 781 28.23 -22.82 -16.31
CA PHE A 781 27.93 -24.01 -17.10
C PHE A 781 28.13 -23.80 -18.60
N ASP A 782 27.84 -22.64 -19.15
CA ASP A 782 28.05 -22.33 -20.55
C ASP A 782 29.57 -22.24 -20.85
N GLU A 783 30.34 -21.64 -19.97
CA GLU A 783 31.81 -21.60 -20.08
C GLU A 783 32.45 -22.99 -19.98
N SER A 784 31.89 -23.88 -19.16
CA SER A 784 32.31 -25.27 -19.03
C SER A 784 31.68 -26.22 -20.07
N GLN A 785 30.99 -25.67 -21.09
CA GLN A 785 30.31 -26.41 -22.18
C GLN A 785 29.19 -27.37 -21.72
N GLN A 786 28.62 -27.14 -20.54
CA GLN A 786 27.49 -27.91 -19.98
C GLN A 786 26.15 -27.26 -20.31
N HIS A 787 25.85 -27.01 -21.58
CA HIS A 787 24.75 -26.20 -22.05
C HIS A 787 23.37 -26.60 -21.50
N ARG A 788 23.09 -27.91 -21.29
CA ARG A 788 21.81 -28.35 -20.69
C ARG A 788 21.61 -27.86 -19.27
N ARG A 789 22.68 -27.90 -18.46
CA ARG A 789 22.65 -27.38 -17.07
C ARG A 789 22.59 -25.87 -17.05
N GLY A 790 23.28 -25.21 -17.98
CA GLY A 790 23.20 -23.76 -18.17
C GLY A 790 21.78 -23.29 -18.46
N LEU A 791 21.04 -24.01 -19.32
CA LEU A 791 19.61 -23.71 -19.60
C LEU A 791 18.71 -23.92 -18.38
N TYR A 792 18.93 -24.98 -17.61
CA TYR A 792 18.21 -25.21 -16.36
C TYR A 792 18.44 -24.07 -15.36
N ALA A 793 19.70 -23.70 -15.14
CA ALA A 793 20.07 -22.60 -14.25
C ALA A 793 19.47 -21.25 -14.72
N ALA A 794 19.47 -20.98 -16.04
CA ALA A 794 18.84 -19.80 -16.62
C ALA A 794 17.32 -19.79 -16.44
N ALA A 795 16.65 -20.94 -16.54
CA ALA A 795 15.22 -21.06 -16.30
C ALA A 795 14.86 -20.78 -14.83
N LEU A 796 15.64 -21.38 -13.89
CA LEU A 796 15.50 -21.14 -12.46
C LEU A 796 15.71 -19.66 -12.11
N ALA A 797 16.76 -19.02 -12.65
CA ALA A 797 17.06 -17.61 -12.42
C ALA A 797 15.88 -16.72 -12.85
N ARG A 798 15.24 -17.05 -13.97
CA ARG A 798 14.09 -16.30 -14.47
C ARG A 798 12.84 -16.53 -13.63
N GLU A 799 12.52 -17.80 -13.29
CA GLU A 799 11.42 -18.13 -12.40
C GLU A 799 11.51 -17.32 -11.10
N LEU A 800 12.68 -17.30 -10.45
CA LEU A 800 12.97 -16.53 -9.26
C LEU A 800 12.85 -15.01 -9.50
N ALA A 801 13.31 -14.51 -10.64
CA ALA A 801 13.20 -13.10 -11.00
C ALA A 801 11.74 -12.67 -11.22
N ASP A 802 10.92 -13.53 -11.83
CA ASP A 802 9.49 -13.30 -12.02
C ASP A 802 8.72 -13.35 -10.71
N GLU A 803 9.02 -14.32 -9.82
CA GLU A 803 8.50 -14.36 -8.44
C GLU A 803 8.81 -13.08 -7.65
N CYS A 804 9.93 -12.43 -7.93
CA CYS A 804 10.37 -11.17 -7.33
C CYS A 804 9.76 -9.91 -8.00
N GLY A 805 8.82 -10.07 -8.93
CA GLY A 805 8.18 -8.93 -9.61
C GLY A 805 9.04 -8.28 -10.68
N GLY A 806 9.92 -9.04 -11.33
CA GLY A 806 10.70 -8.61 -12.48
C GLY A 806 12.07 -8.02 -12.14
N LEU A 807 12.90 -8.77 -11.41
CA LEU A 807 14.28 -8.39 -11.12
C LEU A 807 15.10 -8.15 -12.40
N ARG A 808 15.97 -7.13 -12.37
CA ARG A 808 16.90 -6.75 -13.43
C ARG A 808 18.27 -6.41 -12.89
N THR A 809 18.81 -7.28 -12.05
CA THR A 809 20.15 -7.14 -11.47
C THR A 809 21.23 -7.30 -12.54
N PRO A 810 22.49 -6.92 -12.28
CA PRO A 810 23.60 -7.13 -13.21
C PRO A 810 23.78 -8.58 -13.64
N ALA A 811 23.64 -9.53 -12.72
CA ALA A 811 23.77 -10.96 -13.02
C ALA A 811 22.69 -11.45 -14.01
N LEU A 812 21.44 -10.99 -13.85
CA LEU A 812 20.32 -11.33 -14.73
C LEU A 812 20.37 -10.62 -16.10
N ARG A 813 21.12 -9.52 -16.23
CA ARG A 813 21.32 -8.81 -17.51
C ARG A 813 22.42 -9.41 -18.38
N THR A 814 23.28 -10.24 -17.83
CA THR A 814 24.28 -10.93 -18.63
C THR A 814 23.57 -11.83 -19.64
N PRO A 815 23.91 -11.78 -20.94
CA PRO A 815 23.23 -12.57 -21.95
C PRO A 815 23.45 -14.06 -21.72
N THR A 816 22.65 -14.66 -20.85
CA THR A 816 22.50 -16.11 -20.73
C THR A 816 21.62 -16.53 -21.89
N GLY A 817 22.18 -16.94 -23.01
CA GLY A 817 21.25 -17.36 -23.99
C GLY A 817 21.81 -17.62 -25.32
N LEU A 818 21.30 -18.68 -25.82
CA LEU A 818 21.23 -19.06 -27.21
C LEU A 818 21.56 -17.86 -28.11
N LYS A 819 22.79 -17.76 -28.61
CA LYS A 819 23.15 -16.83 -29.68
C LYS A 819 22.45 -17.27 -30.97
N LEU A 820 21.09 -17.30 -30.89
CA LEU A 820 20.26 -17.50 -32.07
C LEU A 820 20.25 -16.18 -32.85
N SER A 821 20.49 -16.26 -34.17
CA SER A 821 20.24 -15.10 -35.02
C SER A 821 18.75 -14.71 -34.94
N GLY A 822 18.39 -13.44 -35.18
CA GLY A 822 16.99 -12.98 -35.13
C GLY A 822 16.03 -13.90 -35.92
N ARG A 823 16.49 -14.42 -37.07
CA ARG A 823 15.73 -15.37 -37.89
C ARG A 823 15.59 -16.78 -37.27
N GLN A 824 16.62 -17.27 -36.60
CA GLN A 824 16.56 -18.54 -35.84
C GLN A 824 15.63 -18.44 -34.66
N ARG A 825 15.65 -17.32 -33.95
CA ARG A 825 14.74 -17.06 -32.82
C ARG A 825 13.29 -17.12 -33.26
N HIS A 826 12.94 -16.43 -34.34
CA HIS A 826 11.57 -16.41 -34.88
C HIS A 826 11.09 -17.80 -35.32
N VAL A 827 11.95 -18.61 -35.93
CA VAL A 827 11.64 -20.01 -36.26
C VAL A 827 11.40 -20.85 -35.01
N VAL A 828 12.23 -20.69 -33.99
CA VAL A 828 12.12 -21.42 -32.70
C VAL A 828 10.84 -21.02 -31.95
N GLU A 829 10.47 -19.76 -31.94
CA GLU A 829 9.20 -19.28 -31.35
C GLU A 829 7.98 -19.97 -31.98
N LEU A 830 7.97 -20.12 -33.30
CA LEU A 830 6.91 -20.83 -34.02
C LEU A 830 6.92 -22.35 -33.79
N VAL A 831 8.12 -22.95 -33.58
CA VAL A 831 8.26 -24.35 -33.14
C VAL A 831 7.65 -24.54 -31.77
N VAL A 832 7.89 -23.63 -30.82
CA VAL A 832 7.33 -23.64 -29.48
C VAL A 832 5.81 -23.47 -29.50
N ALA A 833 5.30 -22.65 -30.43
CA ALA A 833 3.86 -22.49 -30.68
C ALA A 833 3.20 -23.73 -31.33
N GLY A 834 3.97 -24.79 -31.65
CA GLY A 834 3.46 -26.06 -32.15
C GLY A 834 3.27 -26.14 -33.68
N LEU A 835 3.70 -25.13 -34.45
CA LEU A 835 3.57 -25.12 -35.90
C LEU A 835 4.53 -26.14 -36.55
N SER A 836 4.09 -26.85 -37.59
CA SER A 836 4.97 -27.72 -38.40
C SER A 836 5.98 -26.92 -39.21
N ASN A 837 7.07 -27.59 -39.69
CA ASN A 837 8.06 -26.94 -40.56
C ASN A 837 7.45 -26.33 -41.82
N ARG A 838 6.35 -26.90 -42.33
CA ARG A 838 5.65 -26.43 -43.52
C ARG A 838 4.86 -25.14 -43.21
N GLU A 839 4.11 -25.11 -42.11
CA GLU A 839 3.40 -23.91 -41.67
C GLU A 839 4.34 -22.76 -41.33
N ILE A 840 5.52 -23.07 -40.73
CA ILE A 840 6.56 -22.08 -40.47
C ILE A 840 7.16 -21.53 -41.75
N ALA A 841 7.42 -22.42 -42.73
CA ALA A 841 7.91 -22.06 -44.07
C ALA A 841 6.94 -21.13 -44.79
N ASP A 842 5.65 -21.46 -44.79
CA ASP A 842 4.59 -20.64 -45.41
C ASP A 842 4.45 -19.26 -44.68
N LYS A 843 4.48 -19.25 -43.34
CA LYS A 843 4.34 -18.04 -42.55
C LYS A 843 5.53 -17.06 -42.65
N LEU A 844 6.75 -17.61 -42.78
CA LEU A 844 7.99 -16.79 -42.88
C LEU A 844 8.47 -16.60 -44.32
N VAL A 845 7.73 -17.07 -45.32
CA VAL A 845 8.06 -16.99 -46.75
C VAL A 845 9.45 -17.55 -47.03
N MET A 846 9.70 -18.79 -46.60
CA MET A 846 10.99 -19.48 -46.80
C MET A 846 10.78 -20.96 -47.22
N SER A 847 11.85 -21.63 -47.67
CA SER A 847 11.73 -23.05 -47.97
C SER A 847 11.65 -23.92 -46.73
N VAL A 848 10.94 -25.05 -46.74
CA VAL A 848 10.89 -26.03 -45.64
C VAL A 848 12.29 -26.46 -45.22
N ARG A 849 13.20 -26.68 -46.21
CA ARG A 849 14.61 -27.03 -45.98
C ARG A 849 15.37 -25.96 -45.26
N THR A 850 15.04 -24.66 -45.44
CA THR A 850 15.64 -23.56 -44.70
C THR A 850 15.17 -23.56 -43.25
N VAL A 851 13.88 -23.82 -42.98
CA VAL A 851 13.31 -23.99 -41.63
C VAL A 851 13.95 -25.15 -40.92
N GLU A 852 14.10 -26.32 -41.58
CA GLU A 852 14.79 -27.49 -41.03
C GLU A 852 16.26 -27.17 -40.66
N GLY A 853 16.96 -26.46 -41.53
CA GLY A 853 18.33 -26.00 -41.24
C GLY A 853 18.40 -25.01 -40.04
N HIS A 854 17.40 -24.21 -39.82
CA HIS A 854 17.33 -23.34 -38.64
C HIS A 854 16.98 -24.14 -37.37
N VAL A 855 16.03 -25.07 -37.42
CA VAL A 855 15.66 -25.96 -36.32
C VAL A 855 16.85 -26.85 -35.93
N TYR A 856 17.52 -27.48 -36.91
CA TYR A 856 18.68 -28.33 -36.66
C TYR A 856 19.82 -27.56 -35.95
N ARG A 857 20.14 -26.37 -36.47
CA ARG A 857 21.20 -25.54 -35.85
C ARG A 857 20.78 -25.03 -34.46
N ALA A 858 19.49 -24.81 -34.23
CA ALA A 858 18.93 -24.45 -32.91
C ALA A 858 19.06 -25.68 -31.97
N CYS A 859 18.67 -26.88 -32.42
CA CYS A 859 18.85 -28.14 -31.67
C CYS A 859 20.30 -28.37 -31.27
N GLN A 860 21.22 -28.21 -32.21
CA GLN A 860 22.65 -28.36 -31.90
C GLN A 860 23.18 -27.39 -30.88
N ARG A 861 22.72 -26.10 -30.95
CA ARG A 861 23.13 -25.05 -29.99
C ARG A 861 22.54 -25.24 -28.59
N VAL A 862 21.38 -25.88 -28.51
CA VAL A 862 20.65 -26.12 -27.24
C VAL A 862 20.97 -27.51 -26.68
N GLY A 863 21.68 -28.36 -27.44
CA GLY A 863 21.91 -29.74 -27.06
C GLY A 863 20.66 -30.62 -27.12
N ALA A 864 19.61 -30.19 -27.82
CA ALA A 864 18.39 -30.95 -28.03
C ALA A 864 18.60 -32.01 -29.12
N GLN A 865 18.10 -33.24 -28.91
CA GLN A 865 18.18 -34.32 -29.87
C GLN A 865 16.98 -34.39 -30.81
N SER A 866 15.88 -33.71 -30.45
CA SER A 866 14.69 -33.66 -31.27
C SER A 866 14.04 -32.28 -31.25
N ARG A 867 13.12 -32.05 -32.20
CA ARG A 867 12.32 -30.84 -32.26
C ARG A 867 11.40 -30.67 -31.02
N GLU A 868 10.84 -31.79 -30.54
CA GLU A 868 9.97 -31.82 -29.34
C GLU A 868 10.79 -31.48 -28.10
N GLU A 869 12.00 -31.98 -28.00
CA GLU A 869 12.93 -31.66 -26.92
C GLU A 869 13.36 -30.19 -27.00
N LEU A 870 13.65 -29.65 -28.18
CA LEU A 870 13.89 -28.22 -28.40
C LEU A 870 12.71 -27.38 -27.91
N ALA A 871 11.47 -27.74 -28.30
CA ALA A 871 10.26 -27.05 -27.88
C ALA A 871 10.01 -27.15 -26.36
N SER A 872 10.34 -28.30 -25.76
CA SER A 872 10.26 -28.51 -24.30
C SER A 872 11.26 -27.65 -23.55
N ILE A 873 12.54 -27.66 -23.99
CA ILE A 873 13.63 -26.88 -23.38
C ILE A 873 13.33 -25.38 -23.47
N ILE A 874 12.79 -24.92 -24.61
CA ILE A 874 12.48 -23.49 -24.81
C ILE A 874 11.18 -23.09 -24.11
N ARG A 875 10.20 -23.97 -23.94
CA ARG A 875 8.99 -23.73 -23.10
C ARG A 875 9.33 -23.65 -21.61
N SER A 876 10.28 -24.45 -21.19
CA SER A 876 10.86 -24.42 -19.85
C SER A 876 11.95 -23.33 -19.71
N GLY A 877 12.24 -22.61 -20.78
CA GLY A 877 13.31 -21.59 -20.92
C GLY A 877 12.81 -20.34 -21.64
N PRO A 878 13.71 -19.32 -21.83
CA PRO A 878 13.36 -17.92 -22.06
C PRO A 878 12.79 -17.60 -23.45
N GLY A 879 11.50 -17.39 -23.56
CA GLY A 879 10.92 -16.83 -24.79
C GLY A 879 9.46 -17.17 -25.10
N GLY A 880 8.79 -17.95 -24.28
CA GLY A 880 7.42 -18.37 -24.50
C GLY A 880 6.38 -17.66 -23.61
N GLY A 881 6.50 -16.39 -23.40
CA GLY A 881 5.54 -15.55 -22.66
C GLY A 881 4.91 -14.53 -23.59
N SER A 882 3.84 -14.94 -24.20
CA SER A 882 2.64 -14.27 -24.73
C SER A 882 2.59 -12.74 -24.72
N SER A 883 2.27 -12.24 -25.86
CA SER A 883 1.44 -11.05 -26.13
C SER A 883 0.13 -10.99 -25.34
#